data_bf00776379b197f3e68b0b564cdba155
#
_entry.id   bf00776379b197f3e68b0b564cdba155
#
_cell.length_a   1.000
_cell.length_b   1.000
_cell.length_c   1.000
_cell.angle_alpha   90.00
_cell.angle_beta   90.00
_cell.angle_gamma   90.00
#
_symmetry.space_group_name_H-M   'P 1'
#
loop_
_entity.id
_entity.type
_entity.pdbx_description
1 polymer ?
#
loop_
_entity_poly.entity_id
_entity_poly.type
_entity_poly.pdbx_seq_one_letter_code
_entity_poly.pdbx_strand_id
1 'polypeptide(L)'
;MRKLFILFVAACMWINEAASQNKTQTKIDTTTRTLNTALQNADTIHNKGQIEKFVKNDSTYLKLAKNTSDEKYFKTDTADLELKGCDFEKDANAMILSDNALIALSPINTVMERHKRIKIFNDNGKDQANIRIEYDNKFGAERILAVIAETINLNNGKIEYTKLDQNLIYNEHTDKNKDAIVFSMPNVKAGSVIEYTYVWQRDVSLNFPGWEFQSDLPTRFSEVTVVLAPQMFFKALYKTAQPFAKDTIAIGGYGHVWALANVPSTKSEPFMRSAADNLECLSLVLSSVKFNGKTVDIASSWPTIGKEIVTHKDFTKPYDQNINDDGLVEKAKSLKTENEKIAFLFSQVKTSMKWNEDKNWFSKGGIKNAWKKKSGNWGEINMILCQMLNKSGVKAYPMLVSTRDNGKMRPDFVDFFQINKLVAFVPTADSANYVLDASDKYNFYNEIPFDLLNSYGLCLDKEKMKFDLVFMKKDAPVKQTTFINAEIKPDGTMKGTAQINSFSYSKSTSLELYKTLDEKKYMEYLRNDDNNLKITSLQFENKDIDTLPLTQNIEFNLELPGTDDKYIYFNPNLFTSLHANPFINETRISDIDFGSVNIFNINGRYKIPAGYKVDALPASMNFLMPDKSISFKRMVAADEGFITVHYVINYKKSIYRQSEYPVIYRYFKKMTEMLNEQIVLKKS
;
A
#
# COMPACT_ATOMS: atom_id res chain seq x y z
N MET A 1 -6.49 -13.23 18.62
CA MET A 1 -5.21 -12.55 18.78
C MET A 1 -4.64 -12.66 20.19
N ARG A 2 -5.36 -12.28 21.27
CA ARG A 2 -4.83 -12.41 22.64
C ARG A 2 -4.34 -13.83 22.98
N LYS A 3 -4.88 -14.88 22.41
CA LYS A 3 -4.52 -16.29 22.69
C LYS A 3 -3.66 -16.98 21.62
N LEU A 4 -3.64 -16.54 20.34
CA LEU A 4 -2.61 -16.92 19.35
C LEU A 4 -1.28 -16.24 19.72
N PHE A 5 -1.41 -15.02 20.16
CA PHE A 5 -0.37 -14.26 20.84
C PHE A 5 0.01 -14.93 22.18
N ILE A 6 -0.94 -15.53 22.91
CA ILE A 6 -0.74 -16.24 24.18
C ILE A 6 -0.10 -17.62 24.00
N LEU A 7 -0.11 -18.29 22.85
CA LEU A 7 0.67 -19.52 22.68
C LEU A 7 2.11 -19.24 22.24
N PHE A 8 2.33 -18.17 21.50
CA PHE A 8 3.65 -17.58 21.41
C PHE A 8 4.11 -17.04 22.78
N VAL A 9 3.19 -16.55 23.59
CA VAL A 9 3.39 -16.08 24.97
C VAL A 9 3.22 -17.18 25.99
N ALA A 10 2.50 -18.26 25.75
CA ALA A 10 2.46 -19.42 26.67
C ALA A 10 3.73 -20.26 26.58
N ALA A 11 4.42 -20.31 25.46
CA ALA A 11 5.85 -20.67 25.49
C ALA A 11 6.64 -19.70 26.38
N CYS A 12 6.27 -18.41 26.40
CA CYS A 12 6.89 -17.40 27.28
C CYS A 12 6.23 -17.32 28.69
N MET A 13 4.95 -17.70 28.92
CA MET A 13 4.28 -17.67 30.25
C MET A 13 4.39 -18.97 31.02
N TRP A 14 4.54 -20.12 30.38
CA TRP A 14 5.11 -21.31 31.04
C TRP A 14 6.50 -21.01 31.61
N ILE A 15 7.16 -20.05 31.04
CA ILE A 15 8.39 -19.42 31.48
C ILE A 15 8.18 -18.70 32.84
N ASN A 16 7.08 -17.99 33.04
CA ASN A 16 6.84 -17.25 34.29
C ASN A 16 6.35 -18.13 35.46
N GLU A 17 5.57 -19.20 35.24
CA GLU A 17 5.18 -20.12 36.31
C GLU A 17 6.34 -21.00 36.81
N ALA A 18 7.23 -21.41 35.90
CA ALA A 18 8.44 -22.15 36.31
C ALA A 18 9.52 -21.26 36.94
N ALA A 19 9.50 -19.95 36.65
CA ALA A 19 10.44 -18.97 37.18
C ALA A 19 10.08 -18.46 38.58
N SER A 20 8.82 -18.64 39.02
CA SER A 20 8.39 -18.28 40.38
C SER A 20 9.01 -19.17 41.48
N GLN A 21 9.72 -20.23 41.11
CA GLN A 21 10.34 -21.17 42.04
C GLN A 21 11.84 -20.94 42.29
N ASN A 22 12.48 -19.93 41.70
CA ASN A 22 13.92 -19.74 41.89
C ASN A 22 14.27 -18.33 42.38
N LYS A 23 14.84 -18.25 43.60
CA LYS A 23 15.15 -17.03 44.37
C LYS A 23 16.15 -16.04 43.77
N THR A 24 16.69 -16.28 42.56
CA THR A 24 17.61 -15.36 41.88
C THR A 24 16.86 -14.35 40.97
N GLN A 25 15.55 -14.43 40.90
CA GLN A 25 14.67 -13.67 39.99
C GLN A 25 14.09 -12.39 40.65
N THR A 26 14.36 -12.15 41.91
CA THR A 26 13.78 -11.05 42.69
C THR A 26 14.12 -9.65 42.13
N LYS A 27 15.21 -9.51 41.39
CA LYS A 27 15.59 -8.22 40.80
C LYS A 27 14.85 -7.88 39.50
N ILE A 28 14.55 -8.89 38.66
CA ILE A 28 13.81 -8.69 37.38
C ILE A 28 12.32 -8.49 37.69
N ASP A 29 11.79 -9.23 38.65
CA ASP A 29 10.39 -9.15 39.05
C ASP A 29 10.06 -7.80 39.75
N THR A 30 11.00 -7.23 40.48
CA THR A 30 10.85 -5.90 41.11
C THR A 30 10.85 -4.80 40.06
N THR A 31 11.71 -4.90 39.01
CA THR A 31 11.78 -3.92 37.93
C THR A 31 10.50 -3.93 37.10
N THR A 32 9.97 -5.11 36.79
CA THR A 32 8.71 -5.27 36.03
C THR A 32 7.50 -4.79 36.84
N ARG A 33 7.47 -5.04 38.15
CA ARG A 33 6.41 -4.53 39.03
C ARG A 33 6.46 -3.02 39.17
N THR A 34 7.64 -2.43 39.29
CA THR A 34 7.83 -0.96 39.37
C THR A 34 7.44 -0.29 38.05
N LEU A 35 7.76 -0.91 36.90
CA LEU A 35 7.35 -0.46 35.58
C LEU A 35 5.82 -0.49 35.43
N ASN A 36 5.17 -1.61 35.78
CA ASN A 36 3.71 -1.74 35.73
C ASN A 36 2.99 -0.79 36.70
N THR A 37 3.55 -0.53 37.88
CA THR A 37 3.00 0.43 38.85
C THR A 37 3.19 1.87 38.39
N ALA A 38 4.33 2.18 37.78
CA ALA A 38 4.56 3.49 37.13
C ALA A 38 3.63 3.70 35.95
N LEU A 39 3.36 2.65 35.13
CA LEU A 39 2.46 2.69 33.98
C LEU A 39 0.98 2.77 34.40
N GLN A 40 0.56 2.16 35.51
CA GLN A 40 -0.79 2.35 36.06
C GLN A 40 -1.04 3.77 36.55
N ASN A 41 0.04 4.51 36.87
CA ASN A 41 0.01 5.92 37.23
C ASN A 41 0.29 6.85 36.05
N ALA A 42 0.51 6.33 34.84
CA ALA A 42 0.92 7.09 33.64
C ALA A 42 -0.20 7.94 33.04
N ASP A 43 -1.46 7.74 33.44
CA ASP A 43 -2.57 8.65 33.06
C ASP A 43 -2.35 10.10 33.52
N THR A 44 -1.27 10.38 34.24
CA THR A 44 -0.93 11.68 34.82
C THR A 44 0.49 12.18 34.51
N ILE A 45 1.27 11.48 33.65
CA ILE A 45 2.66 11.88 33.35
C ILE A 45 2.71 12.85 32.17
N HIS A 46 2.59 14.14 32.46
CA HIS A 46 2.68 15.21 31.46
C HIS A 46 3.93 16.09 31.61
N ASN A 47 5.05 15.59 32.18
CA ASN A 47 6.17 16.46 32.53
C ASN A 47 7.54 15.86 32.17
N LYS A 48 8.40 16.64 31.49
CA LYS A 48 9.77 16.28 31.09
C LYS A 48 10.58 15.67 32.25
N GLY A 49 10.46 16.24 33.45
CA GLY A 49 11.16 15.74 34.65
C GLY A 49 10.69 14.36 35.11
N GLN A 50 9.46 13.96 34.79
CA GLN A 50 8.94 12.63 35.08
C GLN A 50 9.37 11.62 34.02
N ILE A 51 9.44 12.03 32.75
CA ILE A 51 9.98 11.19 31.67
C ILE A 51 11.47 10.94 31.91
N GLU A 52 12.24 11.99 32.24
CA GLU A 52 13.65 11.84 32.61
C GLU A 52 13.84 10.96 33.86
N LYS A 53 12.94 11.03 34.85
CA LYS A 53 12.92 10.16 36.02
C LYS A 53 12.55 8.73 35.66
N PHE A 54 11.55 8.54 34.82
CA PHE A 54 11.13 7.23 34.29
C PHE A 54 12.27 6.57 33.50
N VAL A 55 12.88 7.31 32.57
CA VAL A 55 14.02 6.86 31.74
C VAL A 55 15.29 6.66 32.59
N LYS A 56 15.51 7.46 33.64
CA LYS A 56 16.67 7.34 34.54
C LYS A 56 16.55 6.21 35.58
N ASN A 57 15.34 5.89 36.04
CA ASN A 57 15.19 4.97 37.16
C ASN A 57 15.06 3.50 36.75
N ASP A 58 14.77 3.16 35.48
CA ASP A 58 14.32 1.81 35.22
C ASP A 58 14.80 1.13 33.93
N SER A 59 15.99 1.25 33.56
CA SER A 59 16.65 0.14 32.87
C SER A 59 18.12 0.38 32.62
N THR A 60 18.89 -0.54 33.01
CA THR A 60 20.30 -0.73 32.59
C THR A 60 20.43 -0.68 31.08
N TYR A 61 19.42 -1.14 30.33
CA TYR A 61 19.34 -1.16 28.86
C TYR A 61 19.19 0.24 28.25
N LEU A 62 18.29 1.08 28.77
CA LEU A 62 18.12 2.47 28.31
C LEU A 62 19.32 3.37 28.65
N LYS A 63 19.98 3.11 29.77
CA LYS A 63 21.22 3.82 30.16
C LYS A 63 22.39 3.46 29.23
N LEU A 64 22.52 2.20 28.84
CA LEU A 64 23.58 1.72 27.94
C LEU A 64 23.43 2.31 26.53
N ALA A 65 22.21 2.48 26.04
CA ALA A 65 21.94 3.00 24.71
C ALA A 65 22.14 4.52 24.58
N LYS A 66 21.89 5.31 25.65
CA LYS A 66 22.13 6.78 25.62
C LYS A 66 23.59 7.17 25.40
N ASN A 67 24.53 6.29 25.73
CA ASN A 67 25.95 6.54 25.52
C ASN A 67 26.45 6.24 24.09
N THR A 68 25.58 5.76 23.19
CA THR A 68 25.94 5.38 21.82
C THR A 68 25.43 6.36 20.77
N SER A 69 24.52 7.28 21.12
CA SER A 69 24.02 8.30 20.21
C SER A 69 25.11 9.33 19.90
N ASP A 70 25.23 9.67 18.62
CA ASP A 70 26.20 10.66 18.16
C ASP A 70 25.69 12.06 18.56
N GLU A 71 26.21 12.64 19.67
CA GLU A 71 25.77 13.94 20.23
C GLU A 71 25.72 15.07 19.17
N LYS A 72 26.48 14.95 18.09
CA LYS A 72 26.54 15.87 16.98
C LYS A 72 25.17 16.16 16.35
N TYR A 73 24.28 15.14 16.32
CA TYR A 73 22.96 15.27 15.68
C TYR A 73 21.84 15.66 16.67
N PHE A 74 22.15 15.86 17.94
CA PHE A 74 21.19 16.13 19.01
C PHE A 74 21.28 17.52 19.63
N LYS A 75 22.24 18.33 19.21
CA LYS A 75 22.36 19.72 19.69
C LYS A 75 21.90 20.67 18.61
N THR A 76 21.03 21.63 18.99
CA THR A 76 20.67 22.74 18.10
C THR A 76 21.92 23.56 17.86
N ASP A 77 22.31 23.62 16.60
CA ASP A 77 23.40 24.46 16.11
C ASP A 77 22.79 25.65 15.38
N THR A 78 23.43 26.80 15.48
CA THR A 78 23.13 27.96 14.63
C THR A 78 23.21 27.62 13.16
N ALA A 79 24.12 26.71 12.77
CA ALA A 79 24.23 26.21 11.40
C ALA A 79 22.95 25.53 10.89
N ASP A 80 22.24 24.77 11.72
CA ASP A 80 20.95 24.17 11.36
C ASP A 80 19.88 25.22 11.11
N LEU A 81 19.86 26.29 11.90
CA LEU A 81 18.93 27.40 11.76
C LEU A 81 19.24 28.30 10.54
N GLU A 82 20.51 28.38 10.11
CA GLU A 82 20.95 29.15 8.95
C GLU A 82 20.83 28.41 7.62
N LEU A 83 20.57 27.07 7.64
CA LEU A 83 20.36 26.30 6.43
C LEU A 83 19.22 26.87 5.58
N LYS A 84 19.49 27.05 4.27
CA LYS A 84 18.54 27.62 3.29
C LYS A 84 17.88 26.60 2.39
N GLY A 85 18.38 25.37 2.36
CA GLY A 85 17.88 24.27 1.52
C GLY A 85 18.60 22.96 1.79
N CYS A 86 18.14 21.91 1.15
CA CYS A 86 18.77 20.60 1.18
C CYS A 86 19.82 20.50 0.06
N ASP A 87 21.05 20.12 0.39
CA ASP A 87 22.17 20.04 -0.57
C ASP A 87 22.08 18.82 -1.50
N PHE A 88 21.39 17.75 -1.10
CA PHE A 88 21.19 16.56 -1.90
C PHE A 88 19.77 16.45 -2.50
N GLU A 89 18.82 17.36 -2.15
CA GLU A 89 17.49 17.47 -2.74
C GLU A 89 17.04 18.94 -2.79
N LYS A 90 17.37 19.64 -3.87
CA LYS A 90 17.28 21.11 -3.96
C LYS A 90 15.86 21.65 -3.88
N ASP A 91 14.86 20.89 -4.30
CA ASP A 91 13.46 21.31 -4.35
C ASP A 91 12.70 21.03 -3.04
N ALA A 92 13.40 20.57 -2.00
CA ALA A 92 12.80 20.27 -0.72
C ALA A 92 12.32 21.54 0.00
N ASN A 93 11.07 21.53 0.47
CA ASN A 93 10.49 22.61 1.27
C ASN A 93 10.83 22.50 2.75
N ALA A 94 11.20 21.30 3.20
CA ALA A 94 11.65 20.96 4.54
C ALA A 94 12.62 19.76 4.49
N MET A 95 13.38 19.53 5.55
CA MET A 95 14.29 18.39 5.67
C MET A 95 14.32 17.89 7.12
N ILE A 96 14.29 16.57 7.29
CA ILE A 96 14.60 15.96 8.58
C ILE A 96 16.09 16.07 8.82
N LEU A 97 16.49 16.82 9.83
CA LEU A 97 17.89 16.95 10.25
C LEU A 97 18.35 15.68 10.96
N SER A 98 17.49 15.16 11.83
CA SER A 98 17.72 13.89 12.53
C SER A 98 16.41 13.20 12.86
N ASP A 99 16.36 11.87 12.67
CA ASP A 99 15.30 10.98 13.09
C ASP A 99 15.92 9.79 13.82
N ASN A 100 15.77 9.74 15.13
CA ASN A 100 16.50 8.78 15.96
C ASN A 100 15.54 8.04 16.87
N ALA A 101 15.74 6.73 17.01
CA ALA A 101 14.99 5.97 17.99
C ALA A 101 15.88 5.03 18.80
N LEU A 102 15.48 4.86 20.04
CA LEU A 102 15.88 3.77 20.90
C LEU A 102 14.70 2.81 21.09
N ILE A 103 14.86 1.57 20.66
CA ILE A 103 13.85 0.53 20.75
C ILE A 103 14.35 -0.57 21.68
N ALA A 104 13.67 -0.79 22.80
CA ALA A 104 13.94 -1.87 23.74
C ALA A 104 12.87 -2.96 23.58
N LEU A 105 13.31 -4.18 23.25
CA LEU A 105 12.44 -5.36 23.12
C LEU A 105 12.64 -6.31 24.29
N SER A 106 11.55 -6.61 24.95
CA SER A 106 11.48 -7.62 26.02
C SER A 106 10.37 -8.64 25.73
N PRO A 107 10.34 -9.80 26.41
CA PRO A 107 9.27 -10.77 26.23
C PRO A 107 7.87 -10.26 26.57
N ILE A 108 7.74 -9.17 27.30
CA ILE A 108 6.45 -8.65 27.81
C ILE A 108 6.03 -7.35 27.16
N ASN A 109 6.96 -6.57 26.61
CA ASN A 109 6.65 -5.31 25.94
C ASN A 109 7.77 -4.88 24.99
N THR A 110 7.42 -3.95 24.11
CA THR A 110 8.36 -3.15 23.32
C THR A 110 8.15 -1.69 23.67
N VAL A 111 9.23 -0.98 23.96
CA VAL A 111 9.21 0.46 24.22
C VAL A 111 10.11 1.14 23.20
N MET A 112 9.61 2.23 22.60
CA MET A 112 10.38 3.07 21.69
C MET A 112 10.37 4.51 22.18
N GLU A 113 11.54 5.10 22.33
CA GLU A 113 11.71 6.56 22.44
C GLU A 113 12.20 7.04 21.08
N ARG A 114 11.41 7.92 20.41
CA ARG A 114 11.78 8.50 19.12
C ARG A 114 11.91 10.00 19.23
N HIS A 115 13.00 10.53 18.69
CA HIS A 115 13.31 11.94 18.61
C HIS A 115 13.45 12.36 17.16
N LYS A 116 12.76 13.43 16.76
CA LYS A 116 12.77 13.93 15.40
C LYS A 116 12.97 15.43 15.37
N ARG A 117 13.83 15.90 14.45
CA ARG A 117 14.12 17.32 14.18
C ARG A 117 13.93 17.61 12.71
N ILE A 118 13.17 18.66 12.39
CA ILE A 118 12.83 19.02 11.03
C ILE A 118 13.14 20.51 10.80
N LYS A 119 13.90 20.81 9.77
CA LYS A 119 14.15 22.16 9.26
C LYS A 119 13.08 22.54 8.26
N ILE A 120 12.46 23.69 8.46
CA ILE A 120 11.50 24.30 7.54
C ILE A 120 12.23 25.32 6.68
N PHE A 121 12.31 25.13 5.36
CA PHE A 121 13.04 26.04 4.49
C PHE A 121 12.21 27.24 4.03
N ASN A 122 10.93 27.00 3.71
CA ASN A 122 10.03 28.01 3.15
C ASN A 122 8.58 27.78 3.63
N ASP A 123 7.67 28.64 3.18
CA ASP A 123 6.27 28.60 3.61
C ASP A 123 5.54 27.31 3.19
N ASN A 124 5.90 26.68 2.08
CA ASN A 124 5.33 25.40 1.65
C ASN A 124 5.73 24.24 2.55
N GLY A 125 6.80 24.38 3.34
CA GLY A 125 7.23 23.39 4.32
C GLY A 125 6.52 23.50 5.67
N LYS A 126 5.70 24.53 5.91
CA LYS A 126 5.03 24.75 7.21
C LYS A 126 4.01 23.67 7.56
N ASP A 127 3.49 22.94 6.58
CA ASP A 127 2.57 21.82 6.82
C ASP A 127 3.20 20.74 7.71
N GLN A 128 4.54 20.65 7.71
CA GLN A 128 5.29 19.76 8.60
C GLN A 128 5.19 20.14 10.09
N ALA A 129 4.61 21.30 10.41
CA ALA A 129 4.29 21.69 11.78
C ALA A 129 3.10 20.91 12.38
N ASN A 130 2.27 20.29 11.55
CA ASN A 130 1.13 19.50 11.98
C ASN A 130 1.57 18.04 12.19
N ILE A 131 1.80 17.69 13.43
CA ILE A 131 2.33 16.36 13.80
C ILE A 131 1.17 15.41 14.07
N ARG A 132 1.27 14.21 13.48
CA ARG A 132 0.36 13.10 13.69
C ARG A 132 1.15 11.84 14.02
N ILE A 133 0.92 11.24 15.19
CA ILE A 133 1.56 10.00 15.64
C ILE A 133 0.49 8.94 15.76
N GLU A 134 0.38 8.07 14.77
CA GLU A 134 -0.59 6.97 14.75
C GLU A 134 -0.12 5.79 15.59
N TYR A 135 -1.06 5.09 16.22
CA TYR A 135 -0.81 3.87 16.96
C TYR A 135 -2.03 2.93 16.93
N ASP A 136 -1.79 1.62 17.07
CA ASP A 136 -2.85 0.60 17.09
C ASP A 136 -3.53 0.56 18.47
N ASN A 137 -4.75 1.07 18.55
CA ASN A 137 -5.55 1.05 19.78
C ASN A 137 -6.25 -0.29 20.01
N LYS A 138 -6.12 -1.24 19.08
CA LYS A 138 -6.77 -2.54 19.15
C LYS A 138 -6.41 -3.28 20.42
N PHE A 139 -7.41 -3.49 21.27
CA PHE A 139 -7.26 -4.08 22.59
C PHE A 139 -6.37 -3.28 23.58
N GLY A 140 -6.11 -2.00 23.31
CA GLY A 140 -5.17 -1.21 24.11
C GLY A 140 -3.72 -1.73 23.99
N ALA A 141 -3.39 -2.36 22.85
CA ALA A 141 -2.08 -2.98 22.67
C ALA A 141 -0.96 -1.95 22.57
N GLU A 142 -1.25 -0.79 21.98
CA GLU A 142 -0.29 0.30 21.83
C GLU A 142 -0.78 1.56 22.55
N ARG A 143 0.16 2.41 22.93
CA ARG A 143 -0.11 3.71 23.54
C ARG A 143 1.07 4.66 23.40
N ILE A 144 0.79 5.94 23.32
CA ILE A 144 1.78 7.00 23.44
C ILE A 144 1.80 7.46 24.89
N LEU A 145 2.93 7.27 25.55
CA LEU A 145 3.07 7.55 26.98
C LEU A 145 3.40 9.01 27.26
N ALA A 146 4.11 9.65 26.34
CA ALA A 146 4.57 11.02 26.50
C ALA A 146 4.90 11.66 25.16
N VAL A 147 4.71 12.97 25.07
CA VAL A 147 5.14 13.83 23.96
C VAL A 147 5.75 15.10 24.52
N ILE A 148 6.91 15.49 24.02
CA ILE A 148 7.55 16.78 24.28
C ILE A 148 7.89 17.38 22.92
N ALA A 149 7.60 18.66 22.73
CA ALA A 149 7.87 19.31 21.45
C ALA A 149 8.19 20.81 21.65
N GLU A 150 9.04 21.35 20.79
CA GLU A 150 9.37 22.76 20.78
C GLU A 150 9.74 23.25 19.36
N THR A 151 9.51 24.50 19.10
CA THR A 151 9.97 25.20 17.90
C THR A 151 11.16 26.08 18.24
N ILE A 152 12.16 26.04 17.41
CA ILE A 152 13.43 26.74 17.58
C ILE A 152 13.57 27.75 16.42
N ASN A 153 13.72 29.01 16.76
CA ASN A 153 13.86 30.12 15.84
C ASN A 153 15.15 30.87 16.05
N LEU A 154 15.69 31.43 14.97
CA LEU A 154 16.78 32.40 15.04
C LEU A 154 16.20 33.80 14.83
N ASN A 155 16.24 34.66 15.86
CA ASN A 155 15.75 36.01 15.83
C ASN A 155 16.90 36.96 16.20
N ASN A 156 17.31 37.85 15.27
CA ASN A 156 18.40 38.82 15.48
C ASN A 156 19.68 38.16 16.06
N GLY A 157 20.05 36.98 15.56
CA GLY A 157 21.22 36.23 16.00
C GLY A 157 21.06 35.50 17.35
N LYS A 158 19.86 35.53 17.96
CA LYS A 158 19.55 34.79 19.19
C LYS A 158 18.65 33.60 18.90
N ILE A 159 18.96 32.47 19.51
CA ILE A 159 18.15 31.26 19.45
C ILE A 159 17.01 31.38 20.46
N GLU A 160 15.77 31.24 20.00
CA GLU A 160 14.55 31.30 20.80
C GLU A 160 13.83 29.96 20.74
N TYR A 161 13.41 29.44 21.90
CA TYR A 161 12.68 28.19 22.03
C TYR A 161 11.23 28.48 22.42
N THR A 162 10.27 27.94 21.66
CA THR A 162 8.84 28.00 21.97
C THR A 162 8.33 26.58 22.23
N LYS A 163 8.04 26.25 23.49
CA LYS A 163 7.56 24.92 23.85
C LYS A 163 6.10 24.74 23.49
N LEU A 164 5.73 23.51 23.11
CA LEU A 164 4.34 23.09 22.94
C LEU A 164 3.63 23.05 24.30
N ASP A 165 2.46 23.69 24.39
CA ASP A 165 1.57 23.54 25.54
C ASP A 165 0.95 22.15 25.49
N GLN A 166 1.06 21.38 26.58
CA GLN A 166 0.52 20.01 26.72
C GLN A 166 -1.00 19.97 26.55
N ASN A 167 -1.71 21.06 26.81
CA ASN A 167 -3.16 21.16 26.61
C ASN A 167 -3.56 21.21 25.13
N LEU A 168 -2.62 21.41 24.21
CA LEU A 168 -2.82 21.42 22.75
C LEU A 168 -2.49 20.09 22.09
N ILE A 169 -2.30 19.03 22.86
CA ILE A 169 -2.11 17.67 22.38
C ILE A 169 -3.43 16.93 22.47
N TYR A 170 -3.93 16.44 21.36
CA TYR A 170 -5.21 15.76 21.27
C TYR A 170 -5.04 14.30 20.87
N ASN A 171 -5.93 13.44 21.39
CA ASN A 171 -6.07 12.07 20.92
C ASN A 171 -7.28 12.00 19.96
N GLU A 172 -7.01 11.63 18.73
CA GLU A 172 -8.00 11.51 17.67
C GLU A 172 -8.27 10.04 17.36
N HIS A 173 -9.53 9.65 17.33
CA HIS A 173 -9.95 8.32 16.90
C HIS A 173 -10.01 8.27 15.38
N THR A 174 -9.09 7.53 14.75
CA THR A 174 -8.97 7.47 13.29
C THR A 174 -9.88 6.39 12.69
N ASP A 175 -9.86 5.19 13.26
CA ASP A 175 -10.73 4.08 12.86
C ASP A 175 -10.91 3.08 14.02
N LYS A 176 -11.61 1.97 13.78
CA LYS A 176 -11.88 0.93 14.80
C LYS A 176 -10.65 0.33 15.48
N ASN A 177 -9.48 0.50 14.89
CA ASN A 177 -8.25 -0.14 15.34
C ASN A 177 -7.10 0.85 15.54
N LYS A 178 -7.27 2.13 15.14
CA LYS A 178 -6.21 3.13 15.17
C LYS A 178 -6.66 4.42 15.82
N ASP A 179 -5.80 4.96 16.66
CA ASP A 179 -5.84 6.30 17.20
C ASP A 179 -4.61 7.08 16.75
N ALA A 180 -4.64 8.40 16.92
CA ALA A 180 -3.50 9.26 16.68
C ALA A 180 -3.38 10.34 17.74
N ILE A 181 -2.18 10.59 18.21
CA ILE A 181 -1.85 11.82 18.93
C ILE A 181 -1.57 12.90 17.87
N VAL A 182 -2.30 14.02 17.97
CA VAL A 182 -2.20 15.14 17.02
C VAL A 182 -1.93 16.44 17.75
N PHE A 183 -1.03 17.25 17.18
CA PHE A 183 -0.72 18.60 17.69
C PHE A 183 -0.07 19.42 16.58
N SER A 184 -0.17 20.77 16.73
CA SER A 184 0.53 21.69 15.84
C SER A 184 1.67 22.38 16.60
N MET A 185 2.83 22.45 15.97
CA MET A 185 4.01 23.12 16.55
C MET A 185 3.78 24.63 16.66
N PRO A 186 4.06 25.25 17.80
CA PRO A 186 3.84 26.68 17.98
C PRO A 186 4.86 27.54 17.23
N ASN A 187 4.48 28.74 16.81
CA ASN A 187 5.38 29.78 16.28
C ASN A 187 6.29 29.36 15.11
N VAL A 188 5.79 28.53 14.18
CA VAL A 188 6.54 28.03 13.03
C VAL A 188 6.55 29.07 11.90
N LYS A 189 7.71 29.35 11.35
CA LYS A 189 7.94 30.23 10.19
C LYS A 189 9.00 29.62 9.26
N ALA A 190 9.14 30.18 8.07
CA ALA A 190 10.28 29.83 7.21
C ALA A 190 11.60 30.06 7.96
N GLY A 191 12.48 29.09 7.99
CA GLY A 191 13.73 29.07 8.74
C GLY A 191 13.66 28.41 10.13
N SER A 192 12.47 28.06 10.64
CA SER A 192 12.33 27.34 11.91
C SER A 192 12.93 25.93 11.87
N VAL A 193 13.37 25.46 13.01
CA VAL A 193 13.57 24.04 13.30
C VAL A 193 12.49 23.63 14.29
N ILE A 194 11.76 22.57 13.98
CA ILE A 194 10.83 21.92 14.91
C ILE A 194 11.46 20.65 15.45
N GLU A 195 11.23 20.39 16.72
CA GLU A 195 11.80 19.24 17.42
C GLU A 195 10.75 18.60 18.32
N TYR A 196 10.63 17.27 18.27
CA TYR A 196 9.75 16.55 19.17
C TYR A 196 10.29 15.18 19.54
N THR A 197 9.96 14.75 20.75
CA THR A 197 10.24 13.41 21.27
C THR A 197 8.95 12.80 21.75
N TYR A 198 8.76 11.51 21.48
CA TYR A 198 7.65 10.76 22.05
C TYR A 198 8.09 9.37 22.51
N VAL A 199 7.35 8.84 23.49
CA VAL A 199 7.52 7.48 23.99
C VAL A 199 6.31 6.67 23.59
N TRP A 200 6.54 5.63 22.76
CA TRP A 200 5.55 4.66 22.35
C TRP A 200 5.81 3.33 23.06
N GLN A 201 4.73 2.65 23.42
CA GLN A 201 4.79 1.32 24.02
C GLN A 201 3.77 0.39 23.38
N ARG A 202 4.20 -0.87 23.20
CA ARG A 202 3.32 -1.99 22.83
C ARG A 202 3.45 -3.09 23.87
N ASP A 203 2.31 -3.55 24.40
CA ASP A 203 2.26 -4.68 25.32
C ASP A 203 2.36 -5.98 24.54
N VAL A 204 3.23 -6.87 25.02
CA VAL A 204 3.47 -8.20 24.46
C VAL A 204 3.67 -8.18 22.95
N SER A 205 4.87 -7.87 22.52
CA SER A 205 5.20 -7.89 21.11
C SER A 205 6.41 -8.79 20.85
N LEU A 206 6.18 -9.83 20.08
CA LEU A 206 7.25 -10.59 19.42
C LEU A 206 7.62 -9.98 18.06
N ASN A 207 6.99 -8.87 17.73
CA ASN A 207 7.17 -8.15 16.47
C ASN A 207 7.95 -6.87 16.71
N PHE A 208 9.03 -6.73 15.99
CA PHE A 208 9.74 -5.47 15.87
C PHE A 208 8.89 -4.46 15.09
N PRO A 209 8.73 -3.21 15.55
CA PRO A 209 7.86 -2.24 14.88
C PRO A 209 8.34 -1.84 13.48
N GLY A 210 9.53 -2.29 13.05
CA GLY A 210 10.22 -1.81 11.85
C GLY A 210 10.90 -0.46 12.10
N TRP A 211 11.86 -0.12 11.25
CA TRP A 211 12.44 1.21 11.18
C TRP A 211 12.56 1.65 9.74
N GLU A 212 11.90 2.72 9.41
CA GLU A 212 11.99 3.35 8.10
C GLU A 212 13.00 4.48 8.19
N PHE A 213 14.15 4.32 7.51
CA PHE A 213 15.18 5.36 7.42
C PHE A 213 14.75 6.50 6.49
N GLN A 214 13.79 6.23 5.63
CA GLN A 214 13.30 7.10 4.57
C GLN A 214 11.86 7.54 4.86
N SER A 215 11.53 8.76 4.49
CA SER A 215 10.18 9.32 4.60
C SER A 215 9.85 10.19 3.38
N ASP A 216 8.73 10.91 3.42
CA ASP A 216 8.32 11.91 2.43
C ASP A 216 9.21 13.16 2.40
N LEU A 217 10.08 13.31 3.39
CA LEU A 217 11.09 14.37 3.44
C LEU A 217 12.50 13.81 3.27
N PRO A 218 13.42 14.55 2.62
CA PRO A 218 14.85 14.21 2.65
C PRO A 218 15.32 14.19 4.10
N THR A 219 16.11 13.17 4.45
CA THR A 219 16.58 12.93 5.81
C THR A 219 18.10 13.01 5.88
N ARG A 220 18.64 13.97 6.61
CA ARG A 220 20.09 14.16 6.79
C ARG A 220 20.71 12.99 7.53
N PHE A 221 20.06 12.54 8.60
CA PHE A 221 20.54 11.43 9.40
C PHE A 221 19.37 10.69 10.06
N SER A 222 19.30 9.38 9.86
CA SER A 222 18.32 8.49 10.49
C SER A 222 19.04 7.36 11.21
N GLU A 223 18.80 7.20 12.51
CA GLU A 223 19.47 6.20 13.36
C GLU A 223 18.45 5.41 14.18
N VAL A 224 18.63 4.12 14.25
CA VAL A 224 17.91 3.27 15.21
C VAL A 224 18.89 2.47 16.06
N THR A 225 18.72 2.56 17.35
CA THR A 225 19.37 1.66 18.32
C THR A 225 18.36 0.65 18.82
N VAL A 226 18.63 -0.63 18.62
CA VAL A 226 17.77 -1.72 19.10
C VAL A 226 18.47 -2.46 20.22
N VAL A 227 17.83 -2.57 21.37
CA VAL A 227 18.31 -3.32 22.52
C VAL A 227 17.40 -4.53 22.74
N LEU A 228 17.99 -5.70 22.82
CA LEU A 228 17.30 -6.98 22.91
C LEU A 228 17.52 -7.63 24.29
N ALA A 229 16.48 -8.25 24.82
CA ALA A 229 16.67 -9.12 25.96
C ALA A 229 17.62 -10.29 25.60
N PRO A 230 18.58 -10.68 26.45
CA PRO A 230 19.65 -11.63 26.13
C PRO A 230 19.19 -13.02 25.66
N GLN A 231 17.94 -13.38 25.95
CA GLN A 231 17.34 -14.65 25.56
C GLN A 231 16.64 -14.61 24.20
N MET A 232 16.51 -13.44 23.55
CA MET A 232 15.81 -13.25 22.28
C MET A 232 16.82 -13.10 21.14
N PHE A 233 16.64 -13.89 20.07
CA PHE A 233 17.48 -13.86 18.88
C PHE A 233 16.64 -13.44 17.68
N PHE A 234 17.09 -12.43 16.95
CA PHE A 234 16.39 -11.88 15.80
C PHE A 234 17.21 -12.08 14.52
N LYS A 235 16.50 -12.26 13.42
CA LYS A 235 17.06 -12.19 12.08
C LYS A 235 16.76 -10.79 11.53
N ALA A 236 17.80 -10.05 11.16
CA ALA A 236 17.66 -8.73 10.55
C ALA A 236 17.44 -8.87 9.04
N LEU A 237 16.49 -8.09 8.53
CA LEU A 237 16.32 -7.83 7.12
C LEU A 237 16.38 -6.33 6.92
N TYR A 238 17.30 -5.87 6.09
CA TYR A 238 17.37 -4.47 5.70
C TYR A 238 17.30 -4.33 4.19
N LYS A 239 16.71 -3.24 3.76
CA LYS A 239 16.64 -2.81 2.39
C LYS A 239 17.16 -1.39 2.34
N THR A 240 18.33 -1.21 1.76
CA THR A 240 19.01 0.08 1.63
C THR A 240 19.63 0.18 0.24
N ALA A 241 19.54 1.37 -0.38
CA ALA A 241 20.20 1.68 -1.65
C ALA A 241 21.68 2.07 -1.47
N GLN A 242 22.06 2.38 -0.24
CA GLN A 242 23.40 2.87 0.13
C GLN A 242 23.92 2.10 1.35
N PRO A 243 25.24 2.07 1.57
CA PRO A 243 25.82 1.46 2.76
C PRO A 243 25.38 2.23 4.03
N PHE A 244 25.31 1.51 5.14
CA PHE A 244 25.05 2.16 6.44
C PHE A 244 26.18 3.15 6.78
N ALA A 245 25.80 4.33 7.23
CA ALA A 245 26.71 5.30 7.82
C ALA A 245 27.20 4.82 9.20
N LYS A 246 26.40 3.97 9.86
CA LYS A 246 26.74 3.32 11.12
C LYS A 246 26.09 1.93 11.16
N ASP A 247 26.87 0.91 11.45
CA ASP A 247 26.46 -0.48 11.62
C ASP A 247 27.36 -1.08 12.71
N THR A 248 26.93 -0.97 13.98
CA THR A 248 27.78 -1.30 15.12
C THR A 248 26.98 -1.94 16.26
N ILE A 249 27.67 -2.78 17.02
CA ILE A 249 27.10 -3.31 18.27
C ILE A 249 27.03 -2.17 19.29
N ALA A 250 25.89 -2.02 19.93
CA ALA A 250 25.67 -1.05 21.01
C ALA A 250 26.55 -1.39 22.22
N ILE A 251 26.88 -0.35 23.02
CA ILE A 251 27.70 -0.51 24.23
C ILE A 251 27.05 -1.55 25.17
N GLY A 252 27.88 -2.47 25.66
CA GLY A 252 27.43 -3.56 26.53
C GLY A 252 27.09 -4.86 25.80
N GLY A 253 27.06 -4.89 24.44
CA GLY A 253 26.88 -6.11 23.64
C GLY A 253 25.43 -6.61 23.52
N TYR A 254 24.47 -5.88 24.08
CA TYR A 254 23.04 -6.28 24.10
C TYR A 254 22.18 -5.59 23.05
N GLY A 255 22.77 -4.84 22.14
CA GLY A 255 22.05 -4.11 21.12
C GLY A 255 22.87 -3.84 19.89
N HIS A 256 22.22 -3.26 18.90
CA HIS A 256 22.83 -2.90 17.62
C HIS A 256 22.33 -1.53 17.16
N VAL A 257 23.20 -0.78 16.51
CA VAL A 257 22.91 0.56 15.97
C VAL A 257 23.05 0.53 14.48
N TRP A 258 22.02 0.94 13.76
CA TRP A 258 22.05 1.19 12.31
C TRP A 258 21.72 2.64 12.03
N ALA A 259 22.45 3.25 11.10
CA ALA A 259 22.16 4.59 10.64
C ALA A 259 22.39 4.73 9.13
N LEU A 260 21.55 5.58 8.51
CA LEU A 260 21.75 6.09 7.15
C LEU A 260 21.90 7.60 7.19
N ALA A 261 22.67 8.14 6.23
CA ALA A 261 22.88 9.58 6.09
C ALA A 261 22.51 10.02 4.67
N ASN A 262 21.96 11.25 4.54
CA ASN A 262 21.55 11.85 3.28
C ASN A 262 20.58 10.96 2.48
N VAL A 263 19.54 10.49 3.15
CA VAL A 263 18.50 9.65 2.55
C VAL A 263 17.53 10.55 1.79
N PRO A 264 17.34 10.38 0.47
CA PRO A 264 16.40 11.18 -0.31
C PRO A 264 14.95 10.92 0.12
N SER A 265 14.07 11.90 -0.14
CA SER A 265 12.63 11.71 0.13
C SER A 265 12.05 10.59 -0.74
N THR A 266 11.02 9.91 -0.22
CA THR A 266 10.19 9.04 -1.04
C THR A 266 9.22 9.89 -1.85
N LYS A 267 9.12 9.59 -3.14
CA LYS A 267 8.10 10.19 -4.02
C LYS A 267 7.18 9.09 -4.52
N SER A 268 5.89 9.37 -4.53
CA SER A 268 4.97 8.48 -5.25
C SER A 268 5.29 8.57 -6.73
N GLU A 269 5.58 7.42 -7.33
CA GLU A 269 5.92 7.32 -8.75
C GLU A 269 4.81 6.57 -9.49
N PRO A 270 4.46 6.99 -10.71
CA PRO A 270 3.47 6.29 -11.51
C PRO A 270 3.79 4.81 -11.64
N PHE A 271 2.80 3.95 -11.41
CA PHE A 271 2.94 2.48 -11.42
C PHE A 271 3.95 1.91 -10.42
N MET A 272 4.27 2.63 -9.37
CA MET A 272 4.92 2.06 -8.21
C MET A 272 3.94 1.09 -7.53
N ARG A 273 4.39 -0.14 -7.19
CA ARG A 273 3.52 -1.12 -6.56
C ARG A 273 3.05 -0.65 -5.18
N SER A 274 4.00 -0.32 -4.33
CA SER A 274 3.76 0.11 -2.96
C SER A 274 4.94 0.94 -2.46
N ALA A 275 4.70 1.95 -1.64
CA ALA A 275 5.75 2.64 -0.92
C ALA A 275 6.52 1.67 -0.01
N ALA A 276 5.81 0.77 0.69
CA ALA A 276 6.43 -0.23 1.57
C ALA A 276 7.45 -1.14 0.85
N ASP A 277 7.24 -1.45 -0.43
CA ASP A 277 8.20 -2.22 -1.23
C ASP A 277 9.46 -1.44 -1.59
N ASN A 278 9.46 -0.12 -1.44
CA ASN A 278 10.52 0.77 -1.96
C ASN A 278 11.24 1.60 -0.88
N LEU A 279 10.70 1.65 0.34
CA LEU A 279 11.33 2.36 1.46
C LEU A 279 12.66 1.72 1.87
N GLU A 280 13.65 2.57 2.19
CA GLU A 280 14.85 2.13 2.90
C GLU A 280 14.49 1.84 4.35
N CYS A 281 14.57 0.58 4.76
CA CYS A 281 14.04 0.13 6.04
C CYS A 281 14.84 -1.02 6.65
N LEU A 282 14.64 -1.20 7.96
CA LEU A 282 15.08 -2.34 8.75
C LEU A 282 13.87 -3.06 9.34
N SER A 283 13.83 -4.37 9.20
CA SER A 283 12.89 -5.25 9.90
C SER A 283 13.65 -6.29 10.70
N LEU A 284 13.16 -6.64 11.88
CA LEU A 284 13.70 -7.72 12.70
C LEU A 284 12.61 -8.75 12.96
N VAL A 285 12.91 -10.01 12.70
CA VAL A 285 12.01 -11.12 13.00
C VAL A 285 12.60 -11.97 14.09
N LEU A 286 11.83 -12.22 15.13
CA LEU A 286 12.22 -13.12 16.22
C LEU A 286 12.42 -14.53 15.67
N SER A 287 13.65 -14.99 15.63
CA SER A 287 14.03 -16.31 15.09
C SER A 287 13.98 -17.40 16.13
N SER A 288 14.47 -17.11 17.33
CA SER A 288 14.45 -18.08 18.44
C SER A 288 14.50 -17.40 19.79
N VAL A 289 14.09 -18.13 20.83
CA VAL A 289 14.17 -17.73 22.24
C VAL A 289 14.90 -18.80 23.02
N LYS A 290 15.87 -18.42 23.86
CA LYS A 290 16.59 -19.32 24.77
C LYS A 290 15.88 -19.33 26.13
N PHE A 291 15.45 -20.51 26.56
CA PHE A 291 14.74 -20.68 27.82
C PHE A 291 15.24 -21.93 28.58
N ASN A 292 15.59 -21.77 29.84
CA ASN A 292 16.14 -22.86 30.68
C ASN A 292 17.24 -23.67 29.98
N GLY A 293 18.16 -22.97 29.31
CA GLY A 293 19.24 -23.60 28.54
C GLY A 293 18.85 -24.23 27.18
N LYS A 294 17.55 -24.27 26.86
CA LYS A 294 17.06 -24.78 25.55
C LYS A 294 16.74 -23.62 24.61
N THR A 295 17.09 -23.76 23.36
CA THR A 295 16.68 -22.82 22.30
C THR A 295 15.39 -23.34 21.66
N VAL A 296 14.40 -22.47 21.53
CA VAL A 296 13.12 -22.74 20.84
C VAL A 296 13.06 -21.86 19.61
N ASP A 297 13.02 -22.46 18.45
CA ASP A 297 12.85 -21.76 17.17
C ASP A 297 11.39 -21.33 17.02
N ILE A 298 11.19 -20.06 16.61
CA ILE A 298 9.86 -19.43 16.59
C ILE A 298 9.22 -19.53 15.21
N ALA A 299 9.90 -19.04 14.17
CA ALA A 299 9.36 -19.03 12.80
C ALA A 299 10.48 -19.45 11.83
N SER A 300 10.61 -20.76 11.61
CA SER A 300 11.70 -21.29 10.78
C SER A 300 11.33 -21.40 9.29
N SER A 301 10.03 -21.51 8.97
CA SER A 301 9.56 -21.68 7.59
C SER A 301 8.08 -21.34 7.43
N TRP A 302 7.67 -21.07 6.18
CA TRP A 302 6.25 -20.87 5.85
C TRP A 302 5.36 -22.08 6.20
N PRO A 303 5.79 -23.34 5.97
CA PRO A 303 5.04 -24.50 6.46
C PRO A 303 4.86 -24.52 7.97
N THR A 304 5.85 -24.08 8.75
CA THR A 304 5.70 -23.98 10.21
C THR A 304 4.63 -22.96 10.58
N ILE A 305 4.64 -21.77 9.96
CA ILE A 305 3.58 -20.75 10.16
C ILE A 305 2.20 -21.33 9.80
N GLY A 306 2.07 -21.97 8.63
CA GLY A 306 0.81 -22.57 8.19
C GLY A 306 0.30 -23.62 9.17
N LYS A 307 1.17 -24.49 9.67
CA LYS A 307 0.85 -25.51 10.67
C LYS A 307 0.35 -24.87 11.98
N GLU A 308 1.05 -23.89 12.51
CA GLU A 308 0.65 -23.18 13.72
C GLU A 308 -0.74 -22.55 13.59
N ILE A 309 -1.02 -21.92 12.46
CA ILE A 309 -2.32 -21.29 12.19
C ILE A 309 -3.45 -22.32 12.19
N VAL A 310 -3.33 -23.40 11.43
CA VAL A 310 -4.43 -24.39 11.27
C VAL A 310 -4.62 -25.28 12.50
N THR A 311 -3.64 -25.38 13.39
CA THR A 311 -3.77 -26.12 14.65
C THR A 311 -4.28 -25.26 15.78
N HIS A 312 -4.22 -23.92 15.64
CA HIS A 312 -4.61 -23.00 16.70
C HIS A 312 -6.13 -22.84 16.81
N LYS A 313 -6.66 -23.04 18.01
CA LYS A 313 -8.11 -23.01 18.28
C LYS A 313 -8.77 -21.66 17.99
N ASP A 314 -8.06 -20.56 18.19
CA ASP A 314 -8.60 -19.22 17.95
C ASP A 314 -8.74 -18.91 16.46
N PHE A 315 -7.99 -19.61 15.60
CA PHE A 315 -8.21 -19.60 14.16
C PHE A 315 -9.31 -20.58 13.77
N THR A 316 -9.21 -21.86 14.19
CA THR A 316 -10.10 -22.90 13.70
C THR A 316 -11.53 -22.77 14.21
N LYS A 317 -11.75 -22.54 15.52
CA LYS A 317 -13.10 -22.45 16.11
C LYS A 317 -14.05 -21.43 15.44
N PRO A 318 -13.63 -20.19 15.12
CA PRO A 318 -14.51 -19.23 14.44
C PRO A 318 -14.89 -19.67 13.03
N TYR A 319 -14.01 -20.41 12.34
CA TYR A 319 -14.17 -20.81 10.95
C TYR A 319 -14.78 -22.19 10.77
N ASP A 320 -14.66 -23.07 11.77
CA ASP A 320 -15.28 -24.41 11.75
C ASP A 320 -16.80 -24.38 12.08
N GLN A 321 -17.39 -23.20 12.29
CA GLN A 321 -18.81 -23.03 12.60
C GLN A 321 -19.69 -23.35 11.38
N ASN A 322 -20.74 -24.13 11.58
CA ASN A 322 -21.75 -24.35 10.53
C ASN A 322 -22.63 -23.12 10.34
N ILE A 323 -22.75 -22.68 9.07
CA ILE A 323 -23.66 -21.62 8.65
C ILE A 323 -24.95 -22.23 8.07
N ASN A 324 -26.08 -21.57 8.27
CA ASN A 324 -27.28 -21.80 7.48
C ASN A 324 -27.13 -21.05 6.17
N ASP A 325 -26.87 -21.75 5.08
CA ASP A 325 -26.54 -21.18 3.78
C ASP A 325 -27.76 -20.82 2.91
N ASP A 326 -28.97 -20.84 3.52
CA ASP A 326 -30.24 -20.49 2.87
C ASP A 326 -30.49 -21.31 1.58
N GLY A 327 -30.01 -22.55 1.53
CA GLY A 327 -30.16 -23.47 0.38
C GLY A 327 -29.20 -23.20 -0.79
N LEU A 328 -28.25 -22.30 -0.64
CA LEU A 328 -27.30 -21.93 -1.70
C LEU A 328 -26.38 -23.11 -2.06
N VAL A 329 -25.95 -23.89 -1.08
CA VAL A 329 -25.11 -25.08 -1.30
C VAL A 329 -25.83 -26.12 -2.11
N GLU A 330 -27.11 -26.45 -1.80
CA GLU A 330 -27.89 -27.41 -2.56
C GLU A 330 -28.12 -26.94 -4.00
N LYS A 331 -28.39 -25.68 -4.20
CA LYS A 331 -28.50 -25.06 -5.53
C LYS A 331 -27.17 -25.17 -6.29
N ALA A 332 -26.03 -24.92 -5.64
CA ALA A 332 -24.72 -25.08 -6.25
C ALA A 332 -24.45 -26.55 -6.65
N LYS A 333 -24.81 -27.52 -5.81
CA LYS A 333 -24.66 -28.94 -6.14
C LYS A 333 -25.41 -29.38 -7.41
N SER A 334 -26.53 -28.72 -7.73
CA SER A 334 -27.32 -29.01 -8.94
C SER A 334 -26.68 -28.45 -10.22
N LEU A 335 -25.66 -27.60 -10.13
CA LEU A 335 -24.92 -27.06 -11.29
C LEU A 335 -23.98 -28.12 -11.87
N LYS A 336 -23.78 -28.08 -13.19
CA LYS A 336 -23.08 -29.15 -13.95
C LYS A 336 -21.57 -29.12 -13.76
N THR A 337 -20.98 -27.94 -13.70
CA THR A 337 -19.52 -27.77 -13.71
C THR A 337 -19.00 -27.10 -12.44
N GLU A 338 -17.74 -27.34 -12.08
CA GLU A 338 -17.08 -26.62 -10.98
C GLU A 338 -17.07 -25.10 -11.21
N ASN A 339 -16.82 -24.68 -12.44
CA ASN A 339 -16.82 -23.26 -12.79
C ASN A 339 -18.18 -22.60 -12.54
N GLU A 340 -19.29 -23.27 -12.90
CA GLU A 340 -20.64 -22.76 -12.59
C GLU A 340 -20.89 -22.66 -11.08
N LYS A 341 -20.44 -23.65 -10.30
CA LYS A 341 -20.55 -23.66 -8.84
C LYS A 341 -19.75 -22.51 -8.21
N ILE A 342 -18.51 -22.33 -8.67
CA ILE A 342 -17.63 -21.23 -8.20
C ILE A 342 -18.28 -19.88 -8.51
N ALA A 343 -18.66 -19.64 -9.77
CA ALA A 343 -19.29 -18.39 -10.21
C ALA A 343 -20.55 -18.07 -9.39
N PHE A 344 -21.41 -19.08 -9.22
CA PHE A 344 -22.65 -18.91 -8.47
C PHE A 344 -22.40 -18.56 -6.99
N LEU A 345 -21.62 -19.39 -6.28
CA LEU A 345 -21.37 -19.17 -4.85
C LEU A 345 -20.58 -17.89 -4.59
N PHE A 346 -19.60 -17.57 -5.43
CA PHE A 346 -18.87 -16.31 -5.34
C PHE A 346 -19.82 -15.10 -5.48
N SER A 347 -20.68 -15.10 -6.52
CA SER A 347 -21.66 -14.04 -6.74
C SER A 347 -22.63 -13.92 -5.57
N GLN A 348 -23.14 -15.03 -5.02
CA GLN A 348 -24.07 -15.02 -3.89
C GLN A 348 -23.41 -14.45 -2.63
N VAL A 349 -22.20 -14.87 -2.29
CA VAL A 349 -21.48 -14.35 -1.12
C VAL A 349 -21.13 -12.88 -1.31
N LYS A 350 -20.55 -12.51 -2.47
CA LYS A 350 -20.19 -11.13 -2.82
C LYS A 350 -21.39 -10.18 -2.71
N THR A 351 -22.57 -10.61 -3.15
CA THR A 351 -23.79 -9.79 -3.15
C THR A 351 -24.44 -9.73 -1.76
N SER A 352 -24.47 -10.86 -1.05
CA SER A 352 -25.17 -10.98 0.23
C SER A 352 -24.38 -10.39 1.41
N MET A 353 -23.07 -10.36 1.34
CA MET A 353 -22.20 -9.90 2.42
C MET A 353 -21.73 -8.46 2.21
N LYS A 354 -21.68 -7.71 3.28
CA LYS A 354 -21.05 -6.37 3.31
C LYS A 354 -19.76 -6.44 4.11
N TRP A 355 -18.65 -6.00 3.52
CA TRP A 355 -17.43 -5.76 4.28
C TRP A 355 -17.66 -4.66 5.32
N ASN A 356 -17.22 -4.92 6.56
CA ASN A 356 -17.44 -4.06 7.72
C ASN A 356 -16.28 -3.10 7.99
N GLU A 357 -15.38 -2.90 6.99
CA GLU A 357 -14.19 -2.05 7.07
C GLU A 357 -13.08 -2.56 8.02
N ASP A 358 -13.28 -3.69 8.69
CA ASP A 358 -12.22 -4.33 9.46
C ASP A 358 -11.25 -5.08 8.52
N LYS A 359 -10.07 -4.51 8.30
CA LYS A 359 -8.96 -5.07 7.52
C LYS A 359 -8.25 -6.20 8.28
N ASN A 360 -9.00 -7.22 8.66
CA ASN A 360 -8.50 -8.33 9.44
C ASN A 360 -8.81 -9.67 8.75
N TRP A 361 -7.88 -10.58 8.82
CA TRP A 361 -8.11 -11.93 8.35
C TRP A 361 -8.49 -12.91 9.48
N PHE A 362 -8.43 -12.49 10.74
CA PHE A 362 -8.95 -13.22 11.89
C PHE A 362 -10.41 -12.89 12.15
N SER A 363 -11.20 -13.92 12.51
CA SER A 363 -12.56 -13.70 12.97
C SER A 363 -12.63 -13.53 14.49
N LYS A 364 -13.38 -12.53 14.93
CA LYS A 364 -13.70 -12.33 16.36
C LYS A 364 -15.04 -12.97 16.73
N GLY A 365 -16.01 -12.91 15.83
CA GLY A 365 -17.39 -13.34 16.08
C GLY A 365 -17.76 -14.68 15.46
N GLY A 366 -16.92 -15.19 14.56
CA GLY A 366 -17.13 -16.40 13.79
C GLY A 366 -18.03 -16.20 12.58
N ILE A 367 -17.86 -17.09 11.59
CA ILE A 367 -18.55 -17.03 10.30
C ILE A 367 -20.06 -17.15 10.40
N LYS A 368 -20.56 -17.91 11.40
CA LYS A 368 -22.00 -18.06 11.65
C LYS A 368 -22.66 -16.72 11.99
N ASN A 369 -22.02 -15.94 12.85
CA ASN A 369 -22.52 -14.61 13.21
C ASN A 369 -22.38 -13.62 12.06
N ALA A 370 -21.24 -13.64 11.34
CA ALA A 370 -21.03 -12.78 10.17
C ALA A 370 -22.10 -13.05 9.09
N TRP A 371 -22.37 -14.32 8.76
CA TRP A 371 -23.41 -14.69 7.80
C TRP A 371 -24.83 -14.25 8.25
N LYS A 372 -25.16 -14.44 9.52
CA LYS A 372 -26.45 -13.99 10.07
C LYS A 372 -26.63 -12.48 9.96
N LYS A 373 -25.56 -11.70 10.20
CA LYS A 373 -25.57 -10.24 10.11
C LYS A 373 -25.42 -9.71 8.68
N LYS A 374 -25.11 -10.60 7.72
CA LYS A 374 -24.73 -10.23 6.35
C LYS A 374 -23.61 -9.17 6.30
N SER A 375 -22.69 -9.23 7.28
CA SER A 375 -21.56 -8.33 7.40
C SER A 375 -20.41 -8.98 8.14
N GLY A 376 -19.20 -8.83 7.63
CA GLY A 376 -17.99 -9.41 8.22
C GLY A 376 -16.71 -8.75 7.73
N ASN A 377 -15.58 -9.14 8.33
CA ASN A 377 -14.26 -8.74 7.87
C ASN A 377 -13.79 -9.58 6.67
N TRP A 378 -12.63 -9.29 6.13
CA TRP A 378 -12.05 -10.03 4.98
C TRP A 378 -12.01 -11.54 5.21
N GLY A 379 -11.52 -11.97 6.38
CA GLY A 379 -11.41 -13.41 6.70
C GLY A 379 -12.75 -14.09 6.84
N GLU A 380 -13.72 -13.47 7.49
CA GLU A 380 -15.05 -14.03 7.69
C GLU A 380 -15.79 -14.24 6.38
N ILE A 381 -15.78 -13.25 5.48
CA ILE A 381 -16.46 -13.33 4.18
C ILE A 381 -15.84 -14.44 3.32
N ASN A 382 -14.53 -14.48 3.20
CA ASN A 382 -13.85 -15.45 2.35
C ASN A 382 -13.84 -16.88 2.93
N MET A 383 -13.89 -17.04 4.25
CA MET A 383 -14.09 -18.35 4.89
C MET A 383 -15.51 -18.87 4.74
N ILE A 384 -16.53 -18.00 4.71
CA ILE A 384 -17.89 -18.37 4.33
C ILE A 384 -17.89 -18.94 2.92
N LEU A 385 -17.25 -18.26 1.97
CA LEU A 385 -17.10 -18.73 0.59
C LEU A 385 -16.37 -20.09 0.53
N CYS A 386 -15.22 -20.24 1.22
CA CYS A 386 -14.51 -21.52 1.31
C CYS A 386 -15.40 -22.65 1.81
N GLN A 387 -16.16 -22.42 2.88
CA GLN A 387 -17.04 -23.44 3.45
C GLN A 387 -18.17 -23.84 2.48
N MET A 388 -18.81 -22.89 1.80
CA MET A 388 -19.87 -23.16 0.83
C MET A 388 -19.34 -23.93 -0.39
N LEU A 389 -18.16 -23.55 -0.91
CA LEU A 389 -17.49 -24.26 -2.00
C LEU A 389 -17.22 -25.70 -1.62
N ASN A 390 -16.58 -25.95 -0.48
CA ASN A 390 -16.30 -27.31 -0.02
C ASN A 390 -17.56 -28.14 0.18
N LYS A 391 -18.63 -27.59 0.78
CA LYS A 391 -19.92 -28.28 0.92
C LYS A 391 -20.61 -28.57 -0.41
N SER A 392 -20.34 -27.79 -1.47
CA SER A 392 -20.86 -28.01 -2.82
C SER A 392 -20.04 -29.03 -3.63
N GLY A 393 -18.94 -29.54 -3.06
CA GLY A 393 -18.02 -30.48 -3.70
C GLY A 393 -16.89 -29.85 -4.48
N VAL A 394 -16.73 -28.52 -4.41
CA VAL A 394 -15.58 -27.79 -4.97
C VAL A 394 -14.49 -27.68 -3.92
N LYS A 395 -13.28 -28.19 -4.19
CA LYS A 395 -12.19 -28.21 -3.24
C LYS A 395 -11.56 -26.81 -3.11
N ALA A 396 -11.83 -26.13 -2.00
CA ALA A 396 -11.35 -24.77 -1.72
C ALA A 396 -10.54 -24.73 -0.42
N TYR A 397 -9.46 -23.94 -0.43
CA TYR A 397 -8.57 -23.74 0.72
C TYR A 397 -8.54 -22.27 1.13
N PRO A 398 -8.41 -21.97 2.43
CA PRO A 398 -7.98 -20.63 2.86
C PRO A 398 -6.57 -20.38 2.34
N MET A 399 -6.34 -19.19 1.80
CA MET A 399 -5.01 -18.72 1.41
C MET A 399 -4.74 -17.36 2.05
N LEU A 400 -3.62 -17.26 2.75
CA LEU A 400 -3.17 -16.03 3.39
C LEU A 400 -2.30 -15.24 2.44
N VAL A 401 -2.59 -13.95 2.27
CA VAL A 401 -1.99 -13.11 1.25
C VAL A 401 -1.58 -11.74 1.81
N SER A 402 -0.73 -11.04 1.05
CA SER A 402 -0.37 -9.64 1.27
C SER A 402 -0.95 -8.79 0.15
N THR A 403 -1.76 -7.81 0.51
CA THR A 403 -2.29 -6.84 -0.45
C THR A 403 -1.22 -5.90 -0.98
N ARG A 404 -1.48 -5.24 -2.12
CA ARG A 404 -0.53 -4.36 -2.80
C ARG A 404 -0.02 -3.23 -1.91
N ASP A 405 -0.88 -2.62 -1.12
CA ASP A 405 -0.56 -1.55 -0.19
C ASP A 405 0.27 -2.01 1.01
N ASN A 406 0.14 -3.28 1.42
CA ASN A 406 0.94 -3.88 2.49
C ASN A 406 2.36 -4.31 2.04
N GLY A 407 2.60 -4.37 0.73
CA GLY A 407 3.85 -4.82 0.13
C GLY A 407 3.85 -6.28 -0.33
N LYS A 408 4.90 -6.67 -1.05
CA LYS A 408 5.06 -8.04 -1.56
C LYS A 408 5.34 -9.03 -0.44
N MET A 409 4.67 -10.16 -0.45
CA MET A 409 5.07 -11.30 0.37
C MET A 409 6.40 -11.86 -0.13
N ARG A 410 7.40 -11.86 0.73
CA ARG A 410 8.75 -12.32 0.46
C ARG A 410 8.94 -13.76 0.91
N PRO A 411 9.14 -14.71 -0.01
CA PRO A 411 9.29 -16.13 0.34
C PRO A 411 10.57 -16.44 1.12
N ASP A 412 11.62 -15.65 0.91
CA ASP A 412 12.94 -15.77 1.54
C ASP A 412 13.02 -15.21 2.97
N PHE A 413 11.99 -14.43 3.37
CA PHE A 413 11.92 -13.81 4.68
C PHE A 413 10.62 -14.22 5.38
N VAL A 414 10.70 -15.22 6.24
CA VAL A 414 9.56 -15.81 6.91
C VAL A 414 9.11 -14.90 8.05
N ASP A 415 8.05 -14.13 7.80
CA ASP A 415 7.45 -13.21 8.75
C ASP A 415 5.93 -13.23 8.62
N PHE A 416 5.27 -13.58 9.72
CA PHE A 416 3.82 -13.61 9.81
C PHE A 416 3.15 -12.25 9.52
N PHE A 417 3.82 -11.16 9.82
CA PHE A 417 3.29 -9.79 9.67
C PHE A 417 3.28 -9.30 8.22
N GLN A 418 3.87 -10.05 7.29
CA GLN A 418 3.66 -9.82 5.87
C GLN A 418 2.23 -10.13 5.43
N ILE A 419 1.46 -10.87 6.21
CA ILE A 419 0.12 -11.33 5.89
C ILE A 419 -0.90 -10.35 6.47
N ASN A 420 -1.77 -9.80 5.63
CA ASN A 420 -2.83 -8.92 6.08
C ASN A 420 -4.25 -9.34 5.63
N LYS A 421 -4.38 -10.30 4.70
CA LYS A 421 -5.68 -10.70 4.13
C LYS A 421 -5.78 -12.22 3.99
N LEU A 422 -7.02 -12.74 4.02
CA LEU A 422 -7.35 -14.14 3.71
C LEU A 422 -8.32 -14.16 2.52
N VAL A 423 -8.05 -15.05 1.57
CA VAL A 423 -8.87 -15.28 0.38
C VAL A 423 -9.18 -16.78 0.22
N ALA A 424 -10.14 -17.14 -0.65
CA ALA A 424 -10.39 -18.53 -0.99
C ALA A 424 -9.57 -18.93 -2.23
N PHE A 425 -8.87 -20.04 -2.15
CA PHE A 425 -8.06 -20.61 -3.23
C PHE A 425 -8.65 -21.94 -3.71
N VAL A 426 -8.90 -22.07 -5.01
CA VAL A 426 -9.37 -23.30 -5.64
C VAL A 426 -8.33 -23.75 -6.68
N PRO A 427 -7.55 -24.81 -6.40
CA PRO A 427 -6.62 -25.36 -7.38
C PRO A 427 -7.38 -26.10 -8.47
N THR A 428 -6.95 -25.97 -9.73
CA THR A 428 -7.48 -26.70 -10.87
C THR A 428 -6.41 -27.60 -11.49
N ALA A 429 -6.84 -28.65 -12.21
CA ALA A 429 -5.93 -29.62 -12.83
C ALA A 429 -5.07 -28.99 -13.94
N ASP A 430 -5.55 -27.95 -14.60
CA ASP A 430 -4.88 -27.23 -15.69
C ASP A 430 -4.01 -26.06 -15.19
N SER A 431 -3.82 -25.94 -13.86
CA SER A 431 -3.10 -24.85 -13.20
C SER A 431 -3.74 -23.45 -13.37
N ALA A 432 -4.95 -23.36 -13.90
CA ALA A 432 -5.73 -22.13 -13.98
C ALA A 432 -6.43 -21.84 -12.63
N ASN A 433 -5.67 -21.82 -11.55
CA ASN A 433 -6.16 -21.68 -10.18
C ASN A 433 -7.06 -20.46 -9.99
N TYR A 434 -8.12 -20.60 -9.19
CA TYR A 434 -8.94 -19.46 -8.77
C TYR A 434 -8.44 -18.88 -7.45
N VAL A 435 -8.31 -17.57 -7.41
CA VAL A 435 -8.08 -16.79 -6.19
C VAL A 435 -9.29 -15.88 -5.99
N LEU A 436 -10.11 -16.20 -5.01
CA LEU A 436 -11.44 -15.61 -4.86
C LEU A 436 -11.47 -14.71 -3.62
N ASP A 437 -11.78 -13.44 -3.84
CA ASP A 437 -12.04 -12.48 -2.78
C ASP A 437 -13.45 -11.88 -2.92
N ALA A 438 -14.41 -12.42 -2.20
CA ALA A 438 -15.79 -11.98 -2.18
C ALA A 438 -16.04 -10.77 -1.26
N SER A 439 -15.02 -10.28 -0.57
CA SER A 439 -15.12 -9.10 0.30
C SER A 439 -15.11 -7.78 -0.47
N ASP A 440 -14.62 -7.80 -1.70
CA ASP A 440 -14.62 -6.66 -2.62
C ASP A 440 -15.65 -6.89 -3.74
N LYS A 441 -16.57 -5.94 -3.90
CA LYS A 441 -17.68 -6.02 -4.88
C LYS A 441 -17.23 -5.86 -6.33
N TYR A 442 -16.04 -5.34 -6.56
CA TYR A 442 -15.47 -5.13 -7.91
C TYR A 442 -14.59 -6.28 -8.38
N ASN A 443 -14.33 -7.27 -7.52
CA ASN A 443 -13.64 -8.50 -7.90
C ASN A 443 -14.54 -9.43 -8.72
N PHE A 444 -13.92 -10.16 -9.65
CA PHE A 444 -14.57 -11.18 -10.47
C PHE A 444 -14.10 -12.58 -10.09
N TYR A 445 -15.00 -13.57 -10.18
CA TYR A 445 -14.65 -14.94 -9.80
C TYR A 445 -13.58 -15.57 -10.68
N ASN A 446 -13.48 -15.16 -11.94
CA ASN A 446 -12.56 -15.68 -12.95
C ASN A 446 -11.26 -14.86 -13.07
N GLU A 447 -11.01 -13.95 -12.14
CA GLU A 447 -9.81 -13.12 -12.10
C GLU A 447 -9.15 -13.18 -10.73
N ILE A 448 -7.82 -13.22 -10.71
CA ILE A 448 -7.07 -12.96 -9.46
C ILE A 448 -7.32 -11.51 -9.06
N PRO A 449 -7.64 -11.19 -7.79
CA PRO A 449 -7.76 -9.81 -7.36
C PRO A 449 -6.51 -8.98 -7.72
N PHE A 450 -6.71 -7.78 -8.30
CA PHE A 450 -5.59 -6.95 -8.80
C PHE A 450 -4.58 -6.60 -7.73
N ASP A 451 -5.04 -6.37 -6.51
CA ASP A 451 -4.21 -6.04 -5.34
C ASP A 451 -3.31 -7.20 -4.88
N LEU A 452 -3.54 -8.42 -5.37
CA LEU A 452 -2.75 -9.61 -5.03
C LEU A 452 -1.75 -10.02 -6.13
N LEU A 453 -1.83 -9.40 -7.32
CA LEU A 453 -0.96 -9.76 -8.44
C LEU A 453 0.53 -9.53 -8.13
N ASN A 454 1.36 -10.39 -8.73
CA ASN A 454 2.82 -10.33 -8.65
C ASN A 454 3.36 -10.48 -7.21
N SER A 455 2.64 -11.23 -6.37
CA SER A 455 2.99 -11.56 -4.99
C SER A 455 2.71 -13.04 -4.69
N TYR A 456 3.09 -13.51 -3.52
CA TYR A 456 2.82 -14.88 -3.07
C TYR A 456 1.64 -14.91 -2.10
N GLY A 457 0.99 -16.08 -2.02
CA GLY A 457 0.03 -16.43 -0.98
C GLY A 457 0.38 -17.77 -0.34
N LEU A 458 0.14 -17.91 0.96
CA LEU A 458 0.32 -19.17 1.70
C LEU A 458 -0.99 -19.95 1.71
N CYS A 459 -1.06 -21.02 0.93
CA CYS A 459 -2.20 -21.92 0.88
C CYS A 459 -2.22 -22.84 2.12
N LEU A 460 -3.38 -22.99 2.76
CA LEU A 460 -3.55 -23.76 3.99
C LEU A 460 -4.37 -25.03 3.74
N ASP A 461 -3.73 -26.12 3.32
CA ASP A 461 -4.35 -27.47 3.27
C ASP A 461 -4.25 -28.14 4.65
N LYS A 462 -5.25 -27.90 5.50
CA LYS A 462 -5.36 -28.48 6.85
C LYS A 462 -5.48 -29.99 6.84
N GLU A 463 -6.16 -30.58 5.83
CA GLU A 463 -6.40 -32.02 5.77
C GLU A 463 -5.11 -32.81 5.51
N LYS A 464 -4.29 -32.31 4.58
CA LYS A 464 -3.01 -32.93 4.23
C LYS A 464 -1.83 -32.36 5.03
N MET A 465 -2.05 -31.39 5.90
CA MET A 465 -1.00 -30.61 6.60
C MET A 465 0.06 -30.07 5.64
N LYS A 466 -0.40 -29.57 4.48
CA LYS A 466 0.44 -29.04 3.42
C LYS A 466 0.26 -27.53 3.28
N PHE A 467 1.37 -26.80 3.23
CA PHE A 467 1.38 -25.35 3.28
C PHE A 467 2.37 -24.81 2.23
N ASP A 468 1.83 -24.54 1.03
CA ASP A 468 2.62 -24.12 -0.12
C ASP A 468 2.46 -22.63 -0.39
N LEU A 469 3.55 -22.01 -0.85
CA LEU A 469 3.49 -20.68 -1.42
C LEU A 469 3.03 -20.74 -2.87
N VAL A 470 1.99 -20.00 -3.21
CA VAL A 470 1.44 -19.88 -4.55
C VAL A 470 1.73 -18.50 -5.09
N PHE A 471 2.43 -18.41 -6.22
CA PHE A 471 2.67 -17.13 -6.89
C PHE A 471 1.45 -16.73 -7.73
N MET A 472 0.94 -15.52 -7.50
CA MET A 472 -0.26 -14.99 -8.15
C MET A 472 0.12 -14.10 -9.32
N LYS A 473 -0.11 -14.55 -10.55
CA LYS A 473 0.13 -13.78 -11.77
C LYS A 473 -0.99 -13.98 -12.78
N LYS A 474 -1.15 -13.00 -13.65
CA LYS A 474 -2.06 -13.08 -14.80
C LYS A 474 -1.24 -13.01 -16.09
N ASP A 475 -1.29 -14.09 -16.87
CA ASP A 475 -0.58 -14.17 -18.15
C ASP A 475 -1.46 -13.67 -19.33
N ALA A 476 -2.79 -13.81 -19.23
CA ALA A 476 -3.71 -13.32 -20.24
C ALA A 476 -3.80 -11.78 -20.24
N PRO A 477 -3.73 -11.13 -21.41
CA PRO A 477 -3.76 -9.68 -21.46
C PRO A 477 -5.12 -9.09 -21.08
N VAL A 478 -5.08 -8.01 -20.32
CA VAL A 478 -6.24 -7.16 -20.05
C VAL A 478 -6.47 -6.28 -21.28
N LYS A 479 -7.69 -6.29 -21.79
CA LYS A 479 -8.05 -5.57 -23.02
C LYS A 479 -8.95 -4.38 -22.72
N GLN A 480 -8.70 -3.29 -23.42
CA GLN A 480 -9.63 -2.18 -23.55
C GLN A 480 -9.73 -1.79 -25.02
N THR A 481 -10.95 -1.61 -25.52
CA THR A 481 -11.18 -1.22 -26.90
C THR A 481 -12.10 -0.01 -26.94
N THR A 482 -11.64 1.03 -27.61
CA THR A 482 -12.42 2.26 -27.84
C THR A 482 -12.78 2.34 -29.34
N PHE A 483 -14.05 2.52 -29.65
CA PHE A 483 -14.56 2.80 -30.99
C PHE A 483 -15.13 4.21 -30.98
N ILE A 484 -14.76 5.02 -31.97
CA ILE A 484 -15.22 6.38 -32.18
C ILE A 484 -15.80 6.51 -33.57
N ASN A 485 -16.99 7.06 -33.68
CA ASN A 485 -17.58 7.42 -34.94
C ASN A 485 -18.09 8.87 -34.85
N ALA A 486 -17.50 9.76 -35.64
CA ALA A 486 -17.78 11.19 -35.52
C ALA A 486 -17.85 11.90 -36.86
N GLU A 487 -18.61 12.98 -36.89
CA GLU A 487 -18.72 13.90 -38.01
C GLU A 487 -18.09 15.24 -37.63
N ILE A 488 -17.15 15.70 -38.47
CA ILE A 488 -16.53 17.01 -38.33
C ILE A 488 -17.35 18.00 -39.16
N LYS A 489 -17.61 19.18 -38.63
CA LYS A 489 -18.35 20.25 -39.30
C LYS A 489 -17.44 21.39 -39.73
N PRO A 490 -17.87 22.16 -40.75
CA PRO A 490 -17.10 23.31 -41.26
C PRO A 490 -16.87 24.41 -40.21
N ASP A 491 -17.71 24.47 -39.16
CA ASP A 491 -17.63 25.44 -38.08
C ASP A 491 -16.59 25.08 -36.99
N GLY A 492 -15.82 24.02 -37.17
CA GLY A 492 -14.82 23.57 -36.22
C GLY A 492 -15.41 22.80 -35.06
N THR A 493 -16.62 22.26 -35.20
CA THR A 493 -17.20 21.33 -34.19
C THR A 493 -17.14 19.89 -34.69
N MET A 494 -17.05 18.95 -33.76
CA MET A 494 -17.15 17.51 -34.02
C MET A 494 -18.27 16.95 -33.16
N LYS A 495 -19.16 16.15 -33.77
CA LYS A 495 -20.20 15.42 -33.04
C LYS A 495 -20.10 13.94 -33.33
N GLY A 496 -20.25 13.10 -32.29
CA GLY A 496 -20.12 11.67 -32.51
C GLY A 496 -20.56 10.82 -31.36
N THR A 497 -20.28 9.53 -31.52
CA THR A 497 -20.44 8.50 -30.50
C THR A 497 -19.11 7.83 -30.24
N ALA A 498 -18.92 7.40 -28.98
CA ALA A 498 -17.81 6.52 -28.61
C ALA A 498 -18.35 5.33 -27.83
N GLN A 499 -17.73 4.16 -28.04
CA GLN A 499 -18.01 2.95 -27.28
C GLN A 499 -16.71 2.45 -26.68
N ILE A 500 -16.65 2.37 -25.35
CA ILE A 500 -15.50 1.83 -24.60
C ILE A 500 -15.89 0.46 -24.06
N ASN A 501 -15.17 -0.58 -24.51
CA ASN A 501 -15.32 -1.95 -24.01
C ASN A 501 -14.13 -2.27 -23.10
N SER A 502 -14.39 -2.39 -21.81
CA SER A 502 -13.38 -2.66 -20.77
C SER A 502 -13.52 -4.09 -20.26
N PHE A 503 -12.42 -4.86 -20.28
CA PHE A 503 -12.38 -6.25 -19.83
C PHE A 503 -11.57 -6.37 -18.54
N SER A 504 -11.85 -7.39 -17.71
CA SER A 504 -11.05 -7.75 -16.55
C SER A 504 -10.81 -6.52 -15.63
N TYR A 505 -9.57 -6.22 -15.25
CA TYR A 505 -9.25 -5.09 -14.34
C TYR A 505 -9.64 -3.71 -14.89
N SER A 506 -9.62 -3.51 -16.20
CA SER A 506 -10.15 -2.26 -16.77
C SER A 506 -11.64 -2.09 -16.49
N LYS A 507 -12.41 -3.20 -16.46
CA LYS A 507 -13.83 -3.18 -16.08
C LYS A 507 -14.00 -2.86 -14.59
N SER A 508 -13.27 -3.55 -13.69
CA SER A 508 -13.40 -3.31 -12.24
C SER A 508 -13.02 -1.89 -11.88
N THR A 509 -11.95 -1.34 -12.45
CA THR A 509 -11.54 0.06 -12.25
C THR A 509 -12.61 1.05 -12.71
N SER A 510 -13.21 0.83 -13.90
CA SER A 510 -14.28 1.70 -14.40
C SER A 510 -15.52 1.67 -13.50
N LEU A 511 -15.92 0.49 -13.01
CA LEU A 511 -17.07 0.34 -12.10
C LEU A 511 -16.80 0.99 -10.74
N GLU A 512 -15.61 0.81 -10.18
CA GLU A 512 -15.21 1.42 -8.92
C GLU A 512 -15.17 2.95 -9.02
N LEU A 513 -14.55 3.49 -10.07
CA LEU A 513 -14.53 4.94 -10.32
C LEU A 513 -15.92 5.52 -10.49
N TYR A 514 -16.79 4.86 -11.29
CA TYR A 514 -18.17 5.31 -11.49
C TYR A 514 -18.97 5.31 -10.17
N LYS A 515 -18.67 4.40 -9.24
CA LYS A 515 -19.34 4.34 -7.95
C LYS A 515 -18.77 5.35 -6.95
N THR A 516 -17.48 5.61 -6.99
CA THR A 516 -16.77 6.50 -6.07
C THR A 516 -16.96 7.97 -6.44
N LEU A 517 -16.90 8.24 -7.74
CA LEU A 517 -17.21 9.53 -8.33
C LEU A 517 -18.71 9.60 -8.61
N ASP A 518 -19.33 10.76 -8.51
CA ASP A 518 -20.65 10.96 -9.09
C ASP A 518 -20.58 10.91 -10.63
N GLU A 519 -21.75 10.77 -11.28
CA GLU A 519 -21.81 10.65 -12.75
C GLU A 519 -21.14 11.83 -13.46
N LYS A 520 -21.29 13.05 -12.94
CA LYS A 520 -20.68 14.25 -13.51
C LYS A 520 -19.16 14.17 -13.46
N LYS A 521 -18.59 13.84 -12.30
CA LYS A 521 -17.15 13.69 -12.13
C LYS A 521 -16.58 12.51 -12.93
N TYR A 522 -17.38 11.44 -13.08
CA TYR A 522 -16.98 10.33 -13.93
C TYR A 522 -16.94 10.74 -15.42
N MET A 523 -17.88 11.56 -15.90
CA MET A 523 -17.81 12.13 -17.24
C MET A 523 -16.61 13.08 -17.40
N GLU A 524 -16.26 13.86 -16.36
CA GLU A 524 -15.06 14.68 -16.33
C GLU A 524 -13.80 13.81 -16.45
N TYR A 525 -13.72 12.70 -15.74
CA TYR A 525 -12.65 11.71 -15.85
C TYR A 525 -12.57 11.13 -17.28
N LEU A 526 -13.70 10.74 -17.90
CA LEU A 526 -13.72 10.16 -19.25
C LEU A 526 -13.25 11.14 -20.34
N ARG A 527 -13.47 12.45 -20.16
CA ARG A 527 -12.98 13.48 -21.08
C ARG A 527 -11.55 13.96 -20.79
N ASN A 528 -10.87 13.35 -19.81
CA ASN A 528 -9.51 13.72 -19.40
C ASN A 528 -9.38 15.22 -19.05
N ASP A 529 -10.39 15.80 -18.39
CA ASP A 529 -10.51 17.21 -18.05
C ASP A 529 -10.48 18.19 -19.25
N ASP A 530 -10.63 17.69 -20.49
CA ASP A 530 -10.75 18.53 -21.68
C ASP A 530 -12.08 19.28 -21.66
N ASN A 531 -12.03 20.58 -21.48
CA ASN A 531 -13.22 21.44 -21.41
C ASN A 531 -13.91 21.63 -22.75
N ASN A 532 -13.22 21.38 -23.87
CA ASN A 532 -13.78 21.44 -25.22
C ASN A 532 -14.64 20.21 -25.54
N LEU A 533 -14.42 19.09 -24.82
CA LEU A 533 -15.15 17.84 -25.00
C LEU A 533 -16.33 17.77 -24.03
N LYS A 534 -17.56 17.75 -24.56
CA LYS A 534 -18.78 17.64 -23.78
C LYS A 534 -19.43 16.29 -24.02
N ILE A 535 -19.53 15.47 -22.97
CA ILE A 535 -20.32 14.23 -22.98
C ILE A 535 -21.80 14.60 -22.75
N THR A 536 -22.67 14.20 -23.67
CA THR A 536 -24.11 14.51 -23.64
C THR A 536 -24.94 13.32 -23.19
N SER A 537 -24.43 12.09 -23.34
CA SER A 537 -25.08 10.86 -22.88
C SER A 537 -24.02 9.84 -22.50
N LEU A 538 -24.26 9.09 -21.42
CA LEU A 538 -23.45 7.96 -20.98
C LEU A 538 -24.35 6.81 -20.54
N GLN A 539 -24.22 5.66 -21.18
CA GLN A 539 -24.97 4.45 -20.88
C GLN A 539 -24.04 3.27 -20.68
N PHE A 540 -24.41 2.37 -19.80
CA PHE A 540 -23.62 1.17 -19.48
C PHE A 540 -24.37 -0.11 -19.79
N GLU A 541 -23.63 -1.10 -20.32
CA GLU A 541 -24.10 -2.48 -20.49
C GLU A 541 -23.19 -3.45 -19.74
N ASN A 542 -23.73 -4.58 -19.32
CA ASN A 542 -23.03 -5.70 -18.67
C ASN A 542 -22.35 -5.36 -17.35
N LYS A 543 -22.88 -4.40 -16.57
CA LYS A 543 -22.29 -4.04 -15.25
C LYS A 543 -22.15 -5.26 -14.34
N ASP A 544 -23.16 -6.12 -14.30
CA ASP A 544 -23.29 -7.22 -13.32
C ASP A 544 -22.90 -8.58 -13.89
N ILE A 545 -22.36 -8.67 -15.10
CA ILE A 545 -21.98 -9.94 -15.75
C ILE A 545 -20.46 -10.04 -15.78
N ASP A 546 -19.88 -10.78 -14.81
CA ASP A 546 -18.43 -10.87 -14.61
C ASP A 546 -17.66 -11.29 -15.89
N THR A 547 -18.23 -12.13 -16.74
CA THR A 547 -17.59 -12.71 -17.94
C THR A 547 -17.67 -11.84 -19.19
N LEU A 548 -18.52 -10.80 -19.19
CA LEU A 548 -18.69 -9.89 -20.34
C LEU A 548 -17.96 -8.57 -20.09
N PRO A 549 -17.50 -7.88 -21.14
CA PRO A 549 -16.92 -6.55 -20.97
C PRO A 549 -17.96 -5.55 -20.47
N LEU A 550 -17.51 -4.58 -19.69
CA LEU A 550 -18.28 -3.37 -19.45
C LEU A 550 -18.27 -2.55 -20.74
N THR A 551 -19.45 -2.34 -21.31
CA THR A 551 -19.63 -1.46 -22.45
C THR A 551 -20.14 -0.12 -21.98
N GLN A 552 -19.45 0.95 -22.34
CA GLN A 552 -19.81 2.34 -22.09
C GLN A 552 -20.11 2.99 -23.42
N ASN A 553 -21.40 3.33 -23.64
CA ASN A 553 -21.86 4.02 -24.84
C ASN A 553 -21.96 5.52 -24.52
N ILE A 554 -21.26 6.34 -25.31
CA ILE A 554 -21.07 7.77 -25.07
C ILE A 554 -21.56 8.53 -26.31
N GLU A 555 -22.35 9.60 -26.11
CA GLU A 555 -22.56 10.65 -27.10
C GLU A 555 -21.80 11.89 -26.70
N PHE A 556 -21.16 12.56 -27.66
CA PHE A 556 -20.34 13.71 -27.37
C PHE A 556 -20.37 14.80 -28.43
N ASN A 557 -20.06 16.01 -28.01
CA ASN A 557 -19.70 17.15 -28.87
C ASN A 557 -18.32 17.64 -28.45
N LEU A 558 -17.48 17.97 -29.44
CA LEU A 558 -16.12 18.47 -29.23
C LEU A 558 -15.91 19.74 -30.04
N GLU A 559 -15.50 20.81 -29.41
CA GLU A 559 -15.00 22.00 -30.06
C GLU A 559 -13.54 21.79 -30.45
N LEU A 560 -13.18 22.08 -31.69
CA LEU A 560 -11.82 21.88 -32.20
C LEU A 560 -11.05 23.20 -32.15
N PRO A 561 -10.25 23.41 -31.07
CA PRO A 561 -9.50 24.64 -30.93
C PRO A 561 -8.41 24.77 -32.02
N GLY A 562 -8.19 25.99 -32.50
CA GLY A 562 -7.23 26.27 -33.55
C GLY A 562 -7.81 26.13 -34.96
N THR A 563 -9.09 25.77 -35.12
CA THR A 563 -9.79 25.83 -36.42
C THR A 563 -9.90 27.29 -36.87
N ASP A 564 -9.59 27.52 -38.13
CA ASP A 564 -9.73 28.82 -38.79
C ASP A 564 -10.53 28.69 -40.10
N ASP A 565 -10.63 29.77 -40.89
CA ASP A 565 -11.39 29.80 -42.15
C ASP A 565 -10.83 28.83 -43.20
N LYS A 566 -9.62 28.32 -43.05
CA LYS A 566 -8.90 27.48 -44.03
C LYS A 566 -8.60 26.09 -43.51
N TYR A 567 -8.37 25.92 -42.20
CA TYR A 567 -7.88 24.66 -41.64
C TYR A 567 -8.69 24.20 -40.43
N ILE A 568 -8.86 22.89 -40.31
CA ILE A 568 -9.41 22.21 -39.12
C ILE A 568 -8.33 21.26 -38.62
N TYR A 569 -8.08 21.35 -37.30
CA TYR A 569 -7.11 20.50 -36.59
C TYR A 569 -7.82 19.66 -35.54
N PHE A 570 -7.53 18.35 -35.48
CA PHE A 570 -8.07 17.52 -34.44
C PHE A 570 -7.13 16.38 -34.04
N ASN A 571 -7.20 15.96 -32.80
CA ASN A 571 -6.53 14.78 -32.25
C ASN A 571 -7.52 13.61 -32.23
N PRO A 572 -7.21 12.47 -32.88
CA PRO A 572 -8.09 11.31 -32.87
C PRO A 572 -8.01 10.46 -31.62
N ASN A 573 -7.09 10.76 -30.65
CA ASN A 573 -6.90 10.02 -29.42
C ASN A 573 -7.89 10.48 -28.33
N LEU A 574 -9.18 10.17 -28.50
CA LEU A 574 -10.25 10.54 -27.57
C LEU A 574 -10.62 9.36 -26.66
N PHE A 575 -11.10 9.67 -25.46
CA PHE A 575 -11.61 8.70 -24.49
C PHE A 575 -10.62 7.60 -24.11
N THR A 576 -9.34 7.94 -24.00
CA THR A 576 -8.28 7.01 -23.57
C THR A 576 -7.49 7.59 -22.40
N SER A 577 -7.01 6.75 -21.52
CA SER A 577 -6.06 7.14 -20.45
C SER A 577 -4.64 7.41 -20.97
N LEU A 578 -4.41 7.29 -22.28
CA LEU A 578 -3.09 7.38 -22.92
C LEU A 578 -2.80 8.77 -23.54
N HIS A 579 -3.57 9.78 -23.18
CA HIS A 579 -3.40 11.16 -23.67
C HIS A 579 -2.20 11.89 -23.04
N ALA A 580 -1.82 11.50 -21.82
CA ALA A 580 -0.69 12.08 -21.10
C ALA A 580 0.41 11.03 -20.83
N ASN A 581 1.67 11.49 -20.86
CA ASN A 581 2.79 10.65 -20.46
C ASN A 581 2.84 10.54 -18.93
N PRO A 582 2.68 9.35 -18.32
CA PRO A 582 2.79 9.20 -16.87
C PRO A 582 4.22 9.35 -16.37
N PHE A 583 5.22 9.16 -17.23
CA PHE A 583 6.65 9.21 -16.87
C PHE A 583 7.22 10.57 -17.26
N ILE A 584 7.12 11.55 -16.35
CA ILE A 584 7.60 12.91 -16.56
C ILE A 584 9.03 13.15 -16.03
N ASN A 585 9.43 12.42 -14.99
CA ASN A 585 10.76 12.55 -14.40
C ASN A 585 11.77 11.67 -15.14
N GLU A 586 12.98 12.18 -15.38
CA GLU A 586 14.04 11.42 -16.08
C GLU A 586 14.62 10.28 -15.24
N THR A 587 14.51 10.38 -13.93
CA THR A 587 14.99 9.38 -12.98
C THR A 587 13.85 8.79 -12.16
N ARG A 588 14.07 7.57 -11.66
CA ARG A 588 13.10 6.81 -10.88
C ARG A 588 13.82 5.93 -9.85
N ILE A 589 13.18 5.73 -8.69
CA ILE A 589 13.72 4.87 -7.62
C ILE A 589 13.07 3.48 -7.57
N SER A 590 11.82 3.36 -8.03
CA SER A 590 11.05 2.11 -7.93
C SER A 590 10.97 1.35 -9.24
N ASP A 591 10.73 0.04 -9.17
CA ASP A 591 10.28 -0.75 -10.31
C ASP A 591 8.93 -0.24 -10.83
N ILE A 592 8.65 -0.41 -12.12
CA ILE A 592 7.32 -0.17 -12.70
C ILE A 592 6.54 -1.47 -12.61
N ASP A 593 5.38 -1.46 -11.97
CA ASP A 593 4.46 -2.60 -11.90
C ASP A 593 3.09 -2.21 -12.45
N PHE A 594 2.84 -2.53 -13.71
CA PHE A 594 1.53 -2.36 -14.36
C PHE A 594 0.46 -3.33 -13.84
N GLY A 595 0.84 -4.26 -12.95
CA GLY A 595 -0.03 -5.31 -12.42
C GLY A 595 -0.23 -6.46 -13.41
N SER A 596 -0.61 -6.17 -14.64
CA SER A 596 -0.91 -7.13 -15.70
C SER A 596 -0.32 -6.71 -17.03
N VAL A 597 -0.28 -7.63 -17.99
CA VAL A 597 -0.06 -7.32 -19.40
C VAL A 597 -1.33 -6.70 -20.00
N ASN A 598 -1.21 -5.71 -20.88
CA ASN A 598 -2.34 -4.89 -21.32
C ASN A 598 -2.34 -4.69 -22.83
N ILE A 599 -3.54 -4.66 -23.42
CA ILE A 599 -3.74 -4.31 -24.83
C ILE A 599 -4.81 -3.22 -24.92
N PHE A 600 -4.44 -2.09 -25.54
CA PHE A 600 -5.34 -1.00 -25.85
C PHE A 600 -5.55 -0.93 -27.36
N ASN A 601 -6.82 -0.92 -27.78
CA ASN A 601 -7.20 -0.75 -29.19
C ASN A 601 -8.05 0.52 -29.30
N ILE A 602 -7.67 1.41 -30.19
CA ILE A 602 -8.40 2.65 -30.48
C ILE A 602 -8.76 2.63 -31.93
N ASN A 603 -10.05 2.68 -32.25
CA ASN A 603 -10.59 2.66 -33.60
C ASN A 603 -11.45 3.92 -33.82
N GLY A 604 -11.03 4.79 -34.71
CA GLY A 604 -11.75 6.01 -35.02
C GLY A 604 -12.17 6.05 -36.47
N ARG A 605 -13.39 6.52 -36.75
CA ARG A 605 -13.89 6.87 -38.07
C ARG A 605 -14.45 8.28 -38.02
N TYR A 606 -13.87 9.17 -38.82
CA TYR A 606 -14.17 10.60 -38.78
C TYR A 606 -14.62 11.03 -40.19
N LYS A 607 -15.86 11.53 -40.31
CA LYS A 607 -16.39 12.04 -41.56
C LYS A 607 -15.84 13.43 -41.84
N ILE A 608 -15.25 13.62 -43.03
CA ILE A 608 -14.68 14.88 -43.46
C ILE A 608 -15.83 15.82 -43.86
N PRO A 609 -15.83 17.11 -43.45
CA PRO A 609 -16.87 18.05 -43.83
C PRO A 609 -16.82 18.34 -45.36
N ALA A 610 -17.99 18.61 -45.93
CA ALA A 610 -18.09 19.00 -47.34
C ALA A 610 -17.25 20.26 -47.62
N GLY A 611 -16.49 20.26 -48.74
CA GLY A 611 -15.61 21.36 -49.11
C GLY A 611 -14.24 21.34 -48.39
N TYR A 612 -13.91 20.26 -47.67
CA TYR A 612 -12.58 20.06 -47.09
C TYR A 612 -11.92 18.78 -47.62
N LYS A 613 -10.60 18.78 -47.64
CA LYS A 613 -9.77 17.63 -47.99
C LYS A 613 -8.67 17.45 -46.95
N VAL A 614 -8.10 16.29 -46.83
CA VAL A 614 -6.95 16.01 -46.01
C VAL A 614 -5.74 16.79 -46.48
N ASP A 615 -5.11 17.54 -45.60
CA ASP A 615 -3.85 18.26 -45.82
C ASP A 615 -2.66 17.49 -45.19
N ALA A 616 -2.81 17.01 -43.95
CA ALA A 616 -1.79 16.18 -43.29
C ALA A 616 -2.41 15.05 -42.46
N LEU A 617 -1.80 13.88 -42.51
CA LEU A 617 -2.10 12.72 -41.66
C LEU A 617 -0.85 12.26 -40.91
N PRO A 618 -1.01 11.83 -39.67
CA PRO A 618 0.04 11.10 -38.97
C PRO A 618 0.48 9.85 -39.74
N ALA A 619 1.79 9.65 -39.89
CA ALA A 619 2.34 8.51 -40.63
C ALA A 619 1.95 7.18 -39.98
N SER A 620 1.50 6.22 -40.79
CA SER A 620 1.31 4.83 -40.34
C SER A 620 2.65 4.20 -40.01
N MET A 621 2.79 3.60 -38.82
CA MET A 621 4.06 3.05 -38.34
C MET A 621 3.89 2.01 -37.25
N ASN A 622 4.97 1.25 -37.01
CA ASN A 622 5.09 0.35 -35.86
C ASN A 622 6.31 0.76 -35.03
N PHE A 623 6.06 1.21 -33.82
CA PHE A 623 7.07 1.67 -32.89
C PHE A 623 7.23 0.65 -31.76
N LEU A 624 8.44 0.13 -31.58
CA LEU A 624 8.76 -0.98 -30.68
C LEU A 624 9.81 -0.55 -29.65
N MET A 625 9.65 -1.00 -28.42
CA MET A 625 10.79 -1.01 -27.50
C MET A 625 11.91 -1.93 -28.02
N PRO A 626 13.18 -1.68 -27.66
CA PRO A 626 14.31 -2.52 -28.12
C PRO A 626 14.14 -4.01 -27.78
N ASP A 627 13.60 -4.34 -26.62
CA ASP A 627 13.30 -5.69 -26.14
C ASP A 627 11.95 -6.24 -26.65
N LYS A 628 11.20 -5.45 -27.44
CA LYS A 628 9.87 -5.76 -27.98
C LYS A 628 8.79 -6.01 -26.92
N SER A 629 9.03 -5.61 -25.69
CA SER A 629 8.08 -5.78 -24.57
C SER A 629 6.92 -4.81 -24.63
N ILE A 630 7.09 -3.62 -25.23
CA ILE A 630 6.00 -2.69 -25.56
C ILE A 630 6.02 -2.40 -27.04
N SER A 631 4.84 -2.38 -27.65
CA SER A 631 4.66 -2.00 -29.06
C SER A 631 3.50 -1.01 -29.22
N PHE A 632 3.70 -0.02 -30.07
CA PHE A 632 2.66 0.88 -30.56
C PHE A 632 2.57 0.80 -32.08
N LYS A 633 1.44 0.31 -32.58
CA LYS A 633 1.12 0.26 -34.02
C LYS A 633 0.08 1.32 -34.32
N ARG A 634 0.38 2.19 -35.26
CA ARG A 634 -0.51 3.24 -35.75
C ARG A 634 -0.79 3.02 -37.23
N MET A 635 -2.07 3.00 -37.62
CA MET A 635 -2.54 3.02 -39.01
C MET A 635 -3.54 4.16 -39.15
N VAL A 636 -3.28 5.05 -40.08
CA VAL A 636 -4.16 6.18 -40.43
C VAL A 636 -4.31 6.21 -41.94
N ALA A 637 -5.54 6.28 -42.39
CA ALA A 637 -5.87 6.36 -43.82
C ALA A 637 -7.06 7.30 -44.06
N ALA A 638 -7.11 7.88 -45.22
CA ALA A 638 -8.26 8.66 -45.66
C ALA A 638 -8.80 8.07 -46.96
N ASP A 639 -10.10 7.86 -47.05
CA ASP A 639 -10.81 7.32 -48.20
C ASP A 639 -12.27 7.76 -48.22
N GLU A 640 -12.82 8.05 -49.43
CA GLU A 640 -14.24 8.35 -49.70
C GLU A 640 -14.91 9.32 -48.68
N GLY A 641 -14.20 10.38 -48.25
CA GLY A 641 -14.74 11.38 -47.34
C GLY A 641 -14.67 11.00 -45.86
N PHE A 642 -13.93 9.95 -45.51
CA PHE A 642 -13.66 9.55 -44.13
C PHE A 642 -12.16 9.45 -43.86
N ILE A 643 -11.81 9.67 -42.58
CA ILE A 643 -10.52 9.31 -42.02
C ILE A 643 -10.73 8.13 -41.07
N THR A 644 -9.93 7.09 -41.23
CA THR A 644 -9.91 5.94 -40.34
C THR A 644 -8.59 5.89 -39.55
N VAL A 645 -8.70 5.63 -38.26
CA VAL A 645 -7.58 5.52 -37.35
C VAL A 645 -7.66 4.18 -36.63
N HIS A 646 -6.55 3.46 -36.58
CA HIS A 646 -6.44 2.24 -35.83
C HIS A 646 -5.10 2.23 -35.06
N TYR A 647 -5.15 2.36 -33.73
CA TYR A 647 -4.00 2.32 -32.84
C TYR A 647 -4.07 1.06 -31.99
N VAL A 648 -2.97 0.35 -31.86
CA VAL A 648 -2.81 -0.81 -30.97
C VAL A 648 -1.58 -0.61 -30.13
N ILE A 649 -1.79 -0.54 -28.81
CA ILE A 649 -0.71 -0.50 -27.83
C ILE A 649 -0.73 -1.82 -27.04
N ASN A 650 0.41 -2.51 -27.00
CA ASN A 650 0.51 -3.82 -26.38
C ASN A 650 1.68 -3.83 -25.39
N TYR A 651 1.38 -4.03 -24.09
CA TYR A 651 2.34 -4.25 -23.02
C TYR A 651 2.41 -5.76 -22.76
N LYS A 652 3.50 -6.41 -23.17
CA LYS A 652 3.73 -7.85 -23.04
C LYS A 652 4.41 -8.25 -21.73
N LYS A 653 4.83 -7.27 -20.94
CA LYS A 653 5.51 -7.44 -19.67
C LYS A 653 4.81 -6.55 -18.64
N SER A 654 4.50 -7.10 -17.46
CA SER A 654 3.78 -6.37 -16.41
C SER A 654 4.72 -5.63 -15.45
N ILE A 655 5.99 -6.08 -15.32
CA ILE A 655 6.96 -5.50 -14.39
C ILE A 655 8.23 -5.15 -15.16
N TYR A 656 8.76 -3.93 -14.92
CA TYR A 656 10.06 -3.48 -15.40
C TYR A 656 10.91 -3.04 -14.20
N ARG A 657 12.18 -3.44 -14.22
CA ARG A 657 13.13 -3.04 -13.19
C ARG A 657 13.46 -1.55 -13.31
N GLN A 658 13.80 -0.95 -12.19
CA GLN A 658 14.25 0.45 -12.14
C GLN A 658 15.37 0.74 -13.18
N SER A 659 16.30 -0.18 -13.36
CA SER A 659 17.38 -0.08 -14.35
C SER A 659 16.93 -0.01 -15.82
N GLU A 660 15.70 -0.47 -16.13
CA GLU A 660 15.10 -0.41 -17.47
C GLU A 660 14.42 0.95 -17.74
N TYR A 661 14.23 1.76 -16.69
CA TYR A 661 13.48 3.01 -16.75
C TYR A 661 13.95 4.01 -17.81
N PRO A 662 15.25 4.26 -18.03
CA PRO A 662 15.69 5.24 -19.02
C PRO A 662 15.20 4.93 -20.46
N VAL A 663 15.02 3.64 -20.78
CA VAL A 663 14.49 3.21 -22.08
C VAL A 663 12.97 3.43 -22.13
N ILE A 664 12.27 3.08 -21.04
CA ILE A 664 10.81 3.25 -20.92
C ILE A 664 10.44 4.73 -20.99
N TYR A 665 11.16 5.59 -20.25
CA TYR A 665 10.95 7.03 -20.27
C TYR A 665 10.99 7.60 -21.71
N ARG A 666 12.05 7.29 -22.47
CA ARG A 666 12.18 7.74 -23.86
C ARG A 666 11.09 7.16 -24.76
N TYR A 667 10.74 5.89 -24.56
CA TYR A 667 9.70 5.23 -25.33
C TYR A 667 8.33 5.89 -25.11
N PHE A 668 7.92 6.07 -23.84
CA PHE A 668 6.63 6.69 -23.51
C PHE A 668 6.55 8.14 -23.96
N LYS A 669 7.61 8.90 -23.81
CA LYS A 669 7.69 10.27 -24.32
C LYS A 669 7.38 10.31 -25.82
N LYS A 670 8.06 9.48 -26.61
CA LYS A 670 7.85 9.42 -28.05
C LYS A 670 6.47 8.85 -28.42
N MET A 671 6.02 7.82 -27.75
CA MET A 671 4.70 7.23 -27.98
C MET A 671 3.58 8.26 -27.72
N THR A 672 3.67 9.04 -26.64
CA THR A 672 2.67 10.06 -26.30
C THR A 672 2.66 11.20 -27.33
N GLU A 673 3.83 11.66 -27.79
CA GLU A 673 3.93 12.61 -28.88
C GLU A 673 3.18 12.10 -30.14
N MET A 674 3.42 10.84 -30.50
CA MET A 674 2.79 10.21 -31.66
C MET A 674 1.28 9.98 -31.49
N LEU A 675 0.82 9.66 -30.29
CA LEU A 675 -0.61 9.50 -29.98
C LEU A 675 -1.36 10.83 -30.09
N ASN A 676 -0.69 11.95 -29.81
CA ASN A 676 -1.26 13.29 -29.81
C ASN A 676 -0.98 14.07 -31.10
N GLU A 677 -0.41 13.44 -32.10
CA GLU A 677 -0.20 14.05 -33.42
C GLU A 677 -1.54 14.35 -34.10
N GLN A 678 -1.70 15.58 -34.57
CA GLN A 678 -2.96 16.07 -35.13
C GLN A 678 -3.16 15.66 -36.58
N ILE A 679 -4.41 15.48 -36.96
CA ILE A 679 -4.87 15.41 -38.32
C ILE A 679 -5.27 16.80 -38.80
N VAL A 680 -4.88 17.18 -40.00
CA VAL A 680 -5.15 18.50 -40.57
C VAL A 680 -6.02 18.36 -41.80
N LEU A 681 -7.16 19.08 -41.81
CA LEU A 681 -8.01 19.25 -42.95
C LEU A 681 -7.88 20.68 -43.48
N LYS A 682 -7.90 20.82 -44.80
CA LYS A 682 -7.83 22.11 -45.53
C LYS A 682 -9.06 22.30 -46.34
N LYS A 683 -9.61 23.50 -46.37
CA LYS A 683 -10.72 23.91 -47.24
C LYS A 683 -10.28 23.80 -48.71
N SER A 684 -11.11 23.19 -49.53
CA SER A 684 -10.82 22.92 -50.95
C SER A 684 -10.86 24.17 -51.78
#